data_1e3797d60bf57f7098e63515de98b32d
#
_entry.id   1e3797d60bf57f7098e63515de98b32d
#
_cell.length_a   1.000
_cell.length_b   1.000
_cell.length_c   1.000
_cell.angle_alpha   90.00
_cell.angle_beta   90.00
_cell.angle_gamma   90.00
#
_symmetry.space_group_name_H-M   'P 1'
#
loop_
_entity.id
_entity.type
_entity.pdbx_description
1 polymer ?
#
loop_
_entity_poly.entity_id
_entity_poly.type
_entity_poly.pdbx_seq_one_letter_code
_entity_poly.pdbx_strand_id
1 'polypeptide(L)'
;MSLLWNKPDREAAKRWVAEGKKVLDHQQKLACFDKAIRADPDYAPAWSNKGYVLLSLKNYEEALKCCSKAVEIRPDYRYAWNARGDALRNLGRYVEAIKSYKKAISLKNDYAYPWNGMGDALRELGQYSQAIKCYDSALKIRPLSMSWNGKGVALAKMGKSEDALYCFDRSISISPTFVWPWYCKGRLLEKLGRVQESARCYRTVLKIDPEFQDANDRLNRISRDTPTTASGKGERSTLVRQSLPPATSDFQQELENLFSRALEDRRTSIKVNAGELHRTVGGYPRSNHRMHLCCKAMYREMQEGDLLLHAPAKGEGASLTILYQLPRPEKKAASSPRVFQAVEMQKLPASLASRYTESEVIGQGGFARVFCVTKRDGSIAAVKVPIALEPSTGKAFMAEIQNWMHLKHRNIVRIIDYNILPIPFIEMEYCGGSLAEMKKPVSPEEAAMMVINICEGLKYAHARSIIHLDLKPQNILLDNGVPKITDWGLSRLISGASHSVSPLFTVFYAAPEQINGDISDQRTDIWQIGVILYELVTGRLPFTGDSMVEIGMGIATKAPERPGAVNPDAQPLDGIILKCLEKDSARRYQSVADLQKDLAAYLKISYLGSLKDSIQLNDLSRSAYYCGDLVLISMKIGDLAAAYKYSLDLIRYSRGDVRAEAQELSDQIRSRVEMKAGDLPVELIQKAEVIVHRVRLQ
;
A
#
# COMPACT_ATOMS: atom_id res chain seq x y z
N MET A 1 4.83 -65.72 3.43
CA MET A 1 5.44 -64.37 3.66
C MET A 1 4.35 -63.34 3.60
N SER A 2 3.89 -62.89 4.75
CA SER A 2 2.82 -61.90 4.91
C SER A 2 3.31 -60.53 4.50
N LEU A 3 2.68 -59.94 3.50
CA LEU A 3 2.81 -58.52 3.14
C LEU A 3 2.30 -57.74 4.36
N LEU A 4 3.23 -57.22 5.16
CA LEU A 4 2.98 -56.20 6.18
C LEU A 4 2.49 -54.94 5.45
N TRP A 5 1.18 -54.73 5.40
CA TRP A 5 0.59 -53.42 5.07
C TRP A 5 0.99 -52.46 6.16
N ASN A 6 1.98 -51.61 5.86
CA ASN A 6 2.30 -50.48 6.71
C ASN A 6 1.02 -49.61 6.84
N LYS A 7 0.54 -49.45 8.08
CA LYS A 7 -0.56 -48.53 8.38
C LYS A 7 -0.21 -47.13 7.81
N PRO A 8 -1.16 -46.46 7.15
CA PRO A 8 -0.92 -45.15 6.63
C PRO A 8 -0.42 -44.21 7.73
N ASP A 9 0.75 -43.60 7.52
CA ASP A 9 1.32 -42.62 8.44
C ASP A 9 0.97 -41.20 7.97
N ARG A 10 -0.20 -40.72 8.41
CA ARG A 10 -0.70 -39.40 8.05
C ARG A 10 0.17 -38.26 8.57
N GLU A 11 0.83 -38.41 9.71
CA GLU A 11 1.71 -37.38 10.24
C GLU A 11 3.02 -37.28 9.46
N ALA A 12 3.58 -38.42 9.00
CA ALA A 12 4.70 -38.42 8.06
C ALA A 12 4.29 -37.76 6.73
N ALA A 13 3.09 -38.04 6.19
CA ALA A 13 2.60 -37.42 4.98
C ALA A 13 2.45 -35.90 5.12
N LYS A 14 1.93 -35.41 6.25
CA LYS A 14 1.84 -33.96 6.54
C LYS A 14 3.23 -33.33 6.58
N ARG A 15 4.20 -33.96 7.26
CA ARG A 15 5.59 -33.47 7.33
C ARG A 15 6.21 -33.36 5.95
N TRP A 16 6.09 -34.39 5.11
CA TRP A 16 6.63 -34.36 3.76
C TRP A 16 5.97 -33.30 2.86
N VAL A 17 4.64 -33.07 2.99
CA VAL A 17 3.97 -31.98 2.27
C VAL A 17 4.46 -30.63 2.77
N ALA A 18 4.67 -30.43 4.06
CA ALA A 18 5.20 -29.20 4.61
C ALA A 18 6.64 -28.95 4.12
N GLU A 19 7.46 -29.99 4.05
CA GLU A 19 8.83 -29.92 3.53
C GLU A 19 8.85 -29.58 2.04
N GLY A 20 8.04 -30.27 1.23
CA GLY A 20 7.93 -29.98 -0.20
C GLY A 20 7.48 -28.56 -0.53
N LYS A 21 6.73 -27.92 0.37
CA LYS A 21 6.34 -26.50 0.21
C LYS A 21 7.50 -25.52 0.44
N LYS A 22 8.49 -25.90 1.24
CA LYS A 22 9.67 -25.06 1.54
C LYS A 22 10.76 -25.17 0.48
N VAL A 23 10.83 -26.27 -0.24
CA VAL A 23 11.82 -26.52 -1.28
C VAL A 23 11.53 -25.62 -2.50
N LEU A 24 12.54 -25.09 -3.17
CA LEU A 24 12.40 -24.29 -4.38
C LEU A 24 12.42 -25.13 -5.66
N ASP A 25 13.30 -26.13 -5.70
CA ASP A 25 13.47 -26.99 -6.87
C ASP A 25 12.26 -27.90 -7.09
N HIS A 26 11.76 -27.95 -8.35
CA HIS A 26 10.57 -28.70 -8.70
C HIS A 26 10.74 -30.23 -8.61
N GLN A 27 11.94 -30.76 -8.88
CA GLN A 27 12.19 -32.18 -8.79
C GLN A 27 12.22 -32.65 -7.33
N GLN A 28 12.84 -31.85 -6.46
CA GLN A 28 12.85 -32.11 -5.02
C GLN A 28 11.45 -31.98 -4.42
N LYS A 29 10.62 -31.00 -4.89
CA LYS A 29 9.21 -30.90 -4.49
C LYS A 29 8.45 -32.17 -4.85
N LEU A 30 8.59 -32.67 -6.08
CA LEU A 30 7.95 -33.90 -6.52
C LEU A 30 8.37 -35.08 -5.65
N ALA A 31 9.68 -35.22 -5.36
CA ALA A 31 10.19 -36.27 -4.49
C ALA A 31 9.59 -36.20 -3.07
N CYS A 32 9.41 -35.02 -2.50
CA CYS A 32 8.76 -34.85 -1.20
C CYS A 32 7.28 -35.27 -1.26
N PHE A 33 6.54 -34.86 -2.30
CA PHE A 33 5.13 -35.24 -2.42
C PHE A 33 4.96 -36.74 -2.74
N ASP A 34 5.89 -37.37 -3.44
CA ASP A 34 5.92 -38.81 -3.64
C ASP A 34 6.16 -39.57 -2.32
N LYS A 35 7.07 -39.07 -1.46
CA LYS A 35 7.26 -39.61 -0.09
C LYS A 35 5.98 -39.44 0.74
N ALA A 36 5.29 -38.31 0.62
CA ALA A 36 4.02 -38.08 1.32
C ALA A 36 2.93 -39.05 0.86
N ILE A 37 2.82 -39.29 -0.45
CA ILE A 37 1.85 -40.24 -1.05
C ILE A 37 2.17 -41.69 -0.64
N ARG A 38 3.47 -42.05 -0.55
CA ARG A 38 3.86 -43.37 -0.06
C ARG A 38 3.57 -43.57 1.42
N ALA A 39 3.71 -42.51 2.24
CA ALA A 39 3.41 -42.56 3.69
C ALA A 39 1.89 -42.66 3.94
N ASP A 40 1.07 -41.91 3.19
CA ASP A 40 -0.39 -41.98 3.26
C ASP A 40 -0.98 -41.76 1.84
N PRO A 41 -1.33 -42.84 1.10
CA PRO A 41 -1.93 -42.75 -0.22
C PRO A 41 -3.27 -41.98 -0.26
N ASP A 42 -3.98 -41.92 0.87
CA ASP A 42 -5.27 -41.27 1.01
C ASP A 42 -5.14 -39.82 1.55
N TYR A 43 -3.93 -39.26 1.52
CA TYR A 43 -3.72 -37.87 1.87
C TYR A 43 -3.88 -36.94 0.69
N ALA A 44 -5.12 -36.51 0.39
CA ALA A 44 -5.48 -35.65 -0.74
C ALA A 44 -4.58 -34.41 -0.96
N PRO A 45 -4.08 -33.68 0.10
CA PRO A 45 -3.17 -32.57 -0.11
C PRO A 45 -1.84 -32.94 -0.79
N ALA A 46 -1.31 -34.16 -0.59
CA ALA A 46 -0.09 -34.60 -1.26
C ALA A 46 -0.30 -34.72 -2.76
N TRP A 47 -1.37 -35.37 -3.19
CA TRP A 47 -1.77 -35.49 -4.59
C TRP A 47 -2.03 -34.14 -5.25
N SER A 48 -2.75 -33.26 -4.57
CA SER A 48 -3.07 -31.92 -5.09
C SER A 48 -1.80 -31.07 -5.27
N ASN A 49 -0.88 -31.05 -4.29
CA ASN A 49 0.38 -30.30 -4.40
C ASN A 49 1.30 -30.87 -5.48
N LYS A 50 1.38 -32.20 -5.63
CA LYS A 50 2.07 -32.84 -6.75
C LYS A 50 1.49 -32.37 -8.09
N GLY A 51 0.16 -32.36 -8.21
CA GLY A 51 -0.53 -31.86 -9.38
C GLY A 51 -0.17 -30.41 -9.72
N TYR A 52 -0.10 -29.51 -8.73
CA TYR A 52 0.31 -28.11 -8.95
C TYR A 52 1.76 -27.99 -9.45
N VAL A 53 2.69 -28.78 -8.94
CA VAL A 53 4.07 -28.78 -9.45
C VAL A 53 4.12 -29.29 -10.89
N LEU A 54 3.39 -30.34 -11.21
CA LEU A 54 3.30 -30.87 -12.57
C LEU A 54 2.67 -29.87 -13.56
N LEU A 55 1.69 -29.07 -13.12
CA LEU A 55 1.16 -27.95 -13.90
C LEU A 55 2.25 -26.92 -14.22
N SER A 56 3.08 -26.57 -13.23
CA SER A 56 4.20 -25.63 -13.43
C SER A 56 5.24 -26.18 -14.40
N LEU A 57 5.44 -27.51 -14.42
CA LEU A 57 6.33 -28.23 -15.34
C LEU A 57 5.67 -28.52 -16.70
N LYS A 58 4.46 -28.03 -16.94
CA LYS A 58 3.66 -28.27 -18.16
C LYS A 58 3.32 -29.73 -18.43
N ASN A 59 3.45 -30.62 -17.43
CA ASN A 59 3.04 -32.02 -17.54
C ASN A 59 1.56 -32.17 -17.15
N TYR A 60 0.68 -31.75 -18.07
CA TYR A 60 -0.74 -31.57 -17.80
C TYR A 60 -1.51 -32.86 -17.61
N GLU A 61 -1.13 -33.95 -18.31
CA GLU A 61 -1.78 -35.28 -18.18
C GLU A 61 -1.55 -35.89 -16.79
N GLU A 62 -0.28 -35.88 -16.33
CA GLU A 62 0.04 -36.40 -15.01
C GLU A 62 -0.53 -35.50 -13.90
N ALA A 63 -0.55 -34.17 -14.12
CA ALA A 63 -1.22 -33.23 -13.21
C ALA A 63 -2.73 -33.57 -13.10
N LEU A 64 -3.38 -33.85 -14.21
CA LEU A 64 -4.80 -34.25 -14.24
C LEU A 64 -5.04 -35.52 -13.44
N LYS A 65 -4.19 -36.57 -13.61
CA LYS A 65 -4.28 -37.82 -12.84
C LYS A 65 -4.17 -37.56 -11.35
N CYS A 66 -3.13 -36.79 -10.93
CA CYS A 66 -2.90 -36.46 -9.52
C CYS A 66 -4.06 -35.65 -8.93
N CYS A 67 -4.54 -34.61 -9.62
CA CYS A 67 -5.64 -33.79 -9.14
C CYS A 67 -6.98 -34.57 -9.11
N SER A 68 -7.21 -35.49 -10.07
CA SER A 68 -8.37 -36.38 -10.08
C SER A 68 -8.33 -37.30 -8.88
N LYS A 69 -7.18 -37.91 -8.57
CA LYS A 69 -7.03 -38.72 -7.37
C LYS A 69 -7.28 -37.93 -6.07
N ALA A 70 -6.81 -36.67 -6.02
CA ALA A 70 -7.04 -35.81 -4.85
C ALA A 70 -8.55 -35.53 -4.62
N VAL A 71 -9.35 -35.30 -5.69
CA VAL A 71 -10.79 -35.05 -5.55
C VAL A 71 -11.61 -36.34 -5.32
N GLU A 72 -11.11 -37.51 -5.75
CA GLU A 72 -11.67 -38.78 -5.36
C GLU A 72 -11.54 -39.05 -3.87
N ILE A 73 -10.31 -38.83 -3.31
CA ILE A 73 -10.04 -39.03 -1.91
C ILE A 73 -10.80 -38.00 -1.05
N ARG A 74 -10.86 -36.75 -1.49
CA ARG A 74 -11.52 -35.68 -0.76
C ARG A 74 -12.34 -34.78 -1.68
N PRO A 75 -13.64 -35.10 -1.87
CA PRO A 75 -14.53 -34.39 -2.80
C PRO A 75 -14.82 -32.92 -2.44
N ASP A 76 -14.61 -32.53 -1.18
CA ASP A 76 -14.74 -31.15 -0.68
C ASP A 76 -13.46 -30.33 -0.75
N TYR A 77 -12.39 -30.87 -1.36
CA TYR A 77 -11.11 -30.20 -1.44
C TYR A 77 -11.03 -29.23 -2.63
N ARG A 78 -11.50 -27.99 -2.44
CA ARG A 78 -11.61 -26.96 -3.47
C ARG A 78 -10.33 -26.72 -4.28
N TYR A 79 -9.15 -26.81 -3.64
CA TYR A 79 -7.85 -26.59 -4.30
C TYR A 79 -7.56 -27.67 -5.36
N ALA A 80 -7.90 -28.91 -5.06
CA ALA A 80 -7.75 -30.00 -6.04
C ALA A 80 -8.71 -29.86 -7.23
N TRP A 81 -9.96 -29.40 -7.00
CA TRP A 81 -10.89 -29.09 -8.07
C TRP A 81 -10.40 -27.95 -8.96
N ASN A 82 -9.80 -26.89 -8.37
CA ASN A 82 -9.20 -25.81 -9.15
C ASN A 82 -8.02 -26.33 -10.00
N ALA A 83 -7.08 -27.05 -9.39
CA ALA A 83 -5.92 -27.60 -10.10
C ALA A 83 -6.33 -28.59 -11.21
N ARG A 84 -7.37 -29.39 -10.97
CA ARG A 84 -7.96 -30.26 -12.00
C ARG A 84 -8.53 -29.44 -13.15
N GLY A 85 -9.20 -28.34 -12.86
CA GLY A 85 -9.68 -27.39 -13.86
C GLY A 85 -8.54 -26.78 -14.67
N ASP A 86 -7.44 -26.39 -14.03
CA ASP A 86 -6.25 -25.83 -14.69
C ASP A 86 -5.58 -26.86 -15.60
N ALA A 87 -5.47 -28.13 -15.18
CA ALA A 87 -4.95 -29.21 -16.01
C ALA A 87 -5.82 -29.45 -17.26
N LEU A 88 -7.13 -29.57 -17.06
CA LEU A 88 -8.08 -29.74 -18.15
C LEU A 88 -8.08 -28.57 -19.14
N ARG A 89 -8.01 -27.36 -18.66
CA ARG A 89 -7.92 -26.15 -19.49
C ARG A 89 -6.67 -26.15 -20.37
N ASN A 90 -5.51 -26.48 -19.78
CA ASN A 90 -4.26 -26.54 -20.53
C ASN A 90 -4.22 -27.71 -21.54
N LEU A 91 -5.03 -28.77 -21.34
CA LEU A 91 -5.25 -29.86 -22.28
C LEU A 91 -6.32 -29.54 -23.35
N GLY A 92 -6.86 -28.31 -23.36
CA GLY A 92 -7.92 -27.93 -24.29
C GLY A 92 -9.31 -28.48 -23.94
N ARG A 93 -9.49 -29.22 -22.85
CA ARG A 93 -10.74 -29.82 -22.39
C ARG A 93 -11.59 -28.81 -21.63
N TYR A 94 -11.95 -27.69 -22.29
CA TYR A 94 -12.54 -26.51 -21.66
C TYR A 94 -13.87 -26.76 -20.95
N VAL A 95 -14.73 -27.59 -21.53
CA VAL A 95 -16.05 -27.90 -20.94
C VAL A 95 -15.90 -28.64 -19.60
N GLU A 96 -14.96 -29.56 -19.52
CA GLU A 96 -14.68 -30.30 -18.27
C GLU A 96 -13.94 -29.44 -17.25
N ALA A 97 -13.09 -28.54 -17.72
CA ALA A 97 -12.45 -27.54 -16.88
C ALA A 97 -13.49 -26.66 -16.18
N ILE A 98 -14.49 -26.15 -16.93
CA ILE A 98 -15.60 -25.37 -16.41
C ILE A 98 -16.38 -26.14 -15.33
N LYS A 99 -16.64 -27.43 -15.52
CA LYS A 99 -17.29 -28.27 -14.51
C LYS A 99 -16.46 -28.35 -13.22
N SER A 100 -15.15 -28.51 -13.36
CA SER A 100 -14.23 -28.58 -12.21
C SER A 100 -14.15 -27.23 -11.46
N TYR A 101 -14.06 -26.10 -12.17
CA TYR A 101 -14.09 -24.77 -11.56
C TYR A 101 -15.42 -24.46 -10.87
N LYS A 102 -16.56 -24.81 -11.49
CA LYS A 102 -17.88 -24.67 -10.85
C LYS A 102 -17.95 -25.44 -9.54
N LYS A 103 -17.39 -26.66 -9.49
CA LYS A 103 -17.33 -27.42 -8.24
C LYS A 103 -16.45 -26.74 -7.19
N ALA A 104 -15.27 -26.23 -7.58
CA ALA A 104 -14.40 -25.47 -6.67
C ALA A 104 -15.10 -24.22 -6.09
N ILE A 105 -15.85 -23.48 -6.92
CA ILE A 105 -16.64 -22.30 -6.55
C ILE A 105 -17.79 -22.69 -5.60
N SER A 106 -18.52 -23.78 -5.87
CA SER A 106 -19.62 -24.24 -5.02
C SER A 106 -19.16 -24.64 -3.62
N LEU A 107 -17.91 -25.07 -3.45
CA LEU A 107 -17.31 -25.42 -2.17
C LEU A 107 -16.91 -24.18 -1.36
N LYS A 108 -16.47 -23.11 -2.05
CA LYS A 108 -16.17 -21.82 -1.43
C LYS A 108 -16.21 -20.70 -2.47
N ASN A 109 -17.20 -19.81 -2.35
CA ASN A 109 -17.48 -18.77 -3.34
C ASN A 109 -16.48 -17.59 -3.31
N ASP A 110 -15.73 -17.39 -2.22
CA ASP A 110 -14.72 -16.34 -2.06
C ASP A 110 -13.31 -16.73 -2.57
N TYR A 111 -13.24 -17.71 -3.48
CA TYR A 111 -12.00 -18.18 -4.09
C TYR A 111 -11.89 -17.68 -5.54
N ALA A 112 -11.09 -16.63 -5.77
CA ALA A 112 -11.01 -15.91 -7.05
C ALA A 112 -10.44 -16.74 -8.21
N TYR A 113 -9.49 -17.64 -7.95
CA TYR A 113 -8.77 -18.37 -9.01
C TYR A 113 -9.67 -19.26 -9.88
N PRO A 114 -10.63 -20.04 -9.36
CA PRO A 114 -11.54 -20.80 -10.20
C PRO A 114 -12.43 -19.92 -11.08
N TRP A 115 -12.83 -18.74 -10.58
CA TRP A 115 -13.56 -17.77 -11.39
C TRP A 115 -12.72 -17.28 -12.58
N ASN A 116 -11.42 -16.95 -12.33
CA ASN A 116 -10.51 -16.59 -13.40
C ASN A 116 -10.30 -17.73 -14.40
N GLY A 117 -10.00 -18.95 -13.91
CA GLY A 117 -9.81 -20.12 -14.77
C GLY A 117 -11.05 -20.47 -15.60
N MET A 118 -12.25 -20.33 -15.02
CA MET A 118 -13.51 -20.48 -15.74
C MET A 118 -13.69 -19.41 -16.81
N GLY A 119 -13.31 -18.16 -16.52
CA GLY A 119 -13.27 -17.06 -17.50
C GLY A 119 -12.33 -17.36 -18.67
N ASP A 120 -11.13 -17.86 -18.39
CA ASP A 120 -10.19 -18.28 -19.43
C ASP A 120 -10.75 -19.40 -20.31
N ALA A 121 -11.33 -20.45 -19.71
CA ALA A 121 -11.93 -21.55 -20.45
C ALA A 121 -13.12 -21.09 -21.34
N LEU A 122 -13.97 -20.20 -20.83
CA LEU A 122 -15.07 -19.61 -21.59
C LEU A 122 -14.57 -18.72 -22.73
N ARG A 123 -13.47 -17.98 -22.52
CA ARG A 123 -12.84 -17.16 -23.55
C ARG A 123 -12.30 -18.00 -24.69
N GLU A 124 -11.65 -19.11 -24.39
CA GLU A 124 -11.18 -20.07 -25.43
C GLU A 124 -12.33 -20.70 -26.21
N LEU A 125 -13.50 -20.90 -25.59
CA LEU A 125 -14.73 -21.33 -26.27
C LEU A 125 -15.43 -20.18 -27.02
N GLY A 126 -14.88 -18.98 -27.10
CA GLY A 126 -15.48 -17.82 -27.75
C GLY A 126 -16.67 -17.20 -27.01
N GLN A 127 -16.97 -17.64 -25.81
CA GLN A 127 -18.09 -17.15 -24.98
C GLN A 127 -17.67 -15.90 -24.17
N TYR A 128 -17.24 -14.85 -24.88
CA TYR A 128 -16.60 -13.66 -24.30
C TYR A 128 -17.46 -12.94 -23.26
N SER A 129 -18.77 -12.80 -23.48
CA SER A 129 -19.66 -12.14 -22.52
C SER A 129 -19.77 -12.88 -21.19
N GLN A 130 -19.75 -14.22 -21.22
CA GLN A 130 -19.75 -15.03 -20.00
C GLN A 130 -18.38 -15.02 -19.33
N ALA A 131 -17.30 -15.06 -20.13
CA ALA A 131 -15.94 -14.92 -19.61
C ALA A 131 -15.74 -13.62 -18.83
N ILE A 132 -16.23 -12.49 -19.35
CA ILE A 132 -16.18 -11.19 -18.66
C ILE A 132 -16.90 -11.25 -17.32
N LYS A 133 -18.09 -11.84 -17.23
CA LYS A 133 -18.81 -12.01 -15.95
C LYS A 133 -17.99 -12.83 -14.93
N CYS A 134 -17.28 -13.85 -15.39
CA CYS A 134 -16.41 -14.65 -14.53
C CYS A 134 -15.20 -13.85 -14.06
N TYR A 135 -14.53 -13.08 -14.94
CA TYR A 135 -13.45 -12.20 -14.53
C TYR A 135 -13.94 -11.11 -13.56
N ASP A 136 -15.13 -10.55 -13.78
CA ASP A 136 -15.71 -9.57 -12.85
C ASP A 136 -15.98 -10.19 -11.47
N SER A 137 -16.44 -11.45 -11.43
CA SER A 137 -16.61 -12.18 -10.17
C SER A 137 -15.26 -12.43 -9.48
N ALA A 138 -14.22 -12.82 -10.24
CA ALA A 138 -12.87 -12.97 -9.71
C ALA A 138 -12.35 -11.64 -9.16
N LEU A 139 -12.55 -10.53 -9.88
CA LEU A 139 -12.10 -9.19 -9.53
C LEU A 139 -12.83 -8.59 -8.34
N LYS A 140 -14.10 -8.97 -8.11
CA LYS A 140 -14.85 -8.60 -6.89
C LYS A 140 -14.27 -9.27 -5.64
N ILE A 141 -13.76 -10.50 -5.79
CA ILE A 141 -13.14 -11.25 -4.69
C ILE A 141 -11.70 -10.77 -4.46
N ARG A 142 -10.92 -10.65 -5.55
CA ARG A 142 -9.52 -10.23 -5.52
C ARG A 142 -9.13 -9.54 -6.84
N PRO A 143 -8.44 -8.38 -6.82
CA PRO A 143 -7.94 -7.70 -8.02
C PRO A 143 -6.73 -8.43 -8.60
N LEU A 144 -6.99 -9.53 -9.32
CA LEU A 144 -5.95 -10.29 -10.00
C LEU A 144 -5.55 -9.63 -11.31
N SER A 145 -4.25 -9.39 -11.51
CA SER A 145 -3.70 -8.89 -12.77
C SER A 145 -4.11 -9.79 -13.95
N MET A 146 -4.05 -11.11 -13.77
CA MET A 146 -4.47 -12.07 -14.79
C MET A 146 -5.96 -11.95 -15.17
N SER A 147 -6.85 -11.64 -14.23
CA SER A 147 -8.27 -11.44 -14.52
C SER A 147 -8.54 -10.16 -15.29
N TRP A 148 -7.82 -9.08 -14.98
CA TRP A 148 -7.86 -7.86 -15.78
C TRP A 148 -7.35 -8.09 -17.19
N ASN A 149 -6.23 -8.81 -17.35
CA ASN A 149 -5.70 -9.17 -18.66
C ASN A 149 -6.69 -10.03 -19.44
N GLY A 150 -7.24 -11.10 -18.84
CA GLY A 150 -8.23 -11.98 -19.46
C GLY A 150 -9.48 -11.21 -19.89
N LYS A 151 -10.00 -10.31 -19.05
CA LYS A 151 -11.13 -9.42 -19.37
C LYS A 151 -10.79 -8.51 -20.55
N GLY A 152 -9.58 -7.91 -20.55
CA GLY A 152 -9.09 -7.07 -21.65
C GLY A 152 -9.02 -7.84 -22.98
N VAL A 153 -8.51 -9.07 -22.98
CA VAL A 153 -8.47 -9.92 -24.17
C VAL A 153 -9.88 -10.25 -24.69
N ALA A 154 -10.81 -10.59 -23.79
CA ALA A 154 -12.20 -10.87 -24.16
C ALA A 154 -12.88 -9.62 -24.76
N LEU A 155 -12.70 -8.43 -24.19
CA LEU A 155 -13.22 -7.18 -24.71
C LEU A 155 -12.61 -6.81 -26.07
N ALA A 156 -11.30 -7.02 -26.26
CA ALA A 156 -10.63 -6.80 -27.54
C ALA A 156 -11.19 -7.71 -28.65
N LYS A 157 -11.51 -8.96 -28.33
CA LYS A 157 -12.15 -9.91 -29.25
C LYS A 157 -13.59 -9.51 -29.60
N MET A 158 -14.28 -8.80 -28.69
CA MET A 158 -15.62 -8.25 -28.94
C MET A 158 -15.58 -6.88 -29.66
N GLY A 159 -14.41 -6.38 -30.04
CA GLY A 159 -14.25 -5.07 -30.69
C GLY A 159 -14.29 -3.87 -29.74
N LYS A 160 -14.39 -4.07 -28.43
CA LYS A 160 -14.41 -3.02 -27.40
C LYS A 160 -12.98 -2.61 -27.04
N SER A 161 -12.33 -1.92 -27.98
CA SER A 161 -10.89 -1.69 -27.93
C SER A 161 -10.45 -0.80 -26.75
N GLU A 162 -11.18 0.28 -26.45
CA GLU A 162 -10.84 1.19 -25.35
C GLU A 162 -11.04 0.54 -23.98
N ASP A 163 -12.15 -0.19 -23.80
CA ASP A 163 -12.38 -0.95 -22.57
C ASP A 163 -11.27 -2.01 -22.37
N ALA A 164 -10.81 -2.60 -23.47
CA ALA A 164 -9.70 -3.58 -23.44
C ALA A 164 -8.38 -2.92 -23.05
N LEU A 165 -8.06 -1.74 -23.62
CA LEU A 165 -6.87 -0.97 -23.25
C LEU A 165 -6.91 -0.58 -21.78
N TYR A 166 -8.06 -0.13 -21.28
CA TYR A 166 -8.24 0.15 -19.85
C TYR A 166 -7.96 -1.09 -18.99
N CYS A 167 -8.49 -2.26 -19.39
CA CYS A 167 -8.25 -3.49 -18.64
C CYS A 167 -6.77 -3.91 -18.65
N PHE A 168 -6.06 -3.75 -19.78
CA PHE A 168 -4.62 -4.00 -19.83
C PHE A 168 -3.86 -3.02 -18.95
N ASP A 169 -4.21 -1.72 -18.93
CA ASP A 169 -3.59 -0.74 -18.05
C ASP A 169 -3.84 -1.05 -16.56
N ARG A 170 -5.04 -1.52 -16.23
CA ARG A 170 -5.33 -2.01 -14.86
C ARG A 170 -4.49 -3.24 -14.51
N SER A 171 -4.32 -4.18 -15.44
CA SER A 171 -3.47 -5.34 -15.25
C SER A 171 -2.00 -4.96 -15.04
N ILE A 172 -1.49 -4.05 -15.86
CA ILE A 172 -0.13 -3.50 -15.78
C ILE A 172 0.08 -2.77 -14.46
N SER A 173 -0.90 -1.96 -14.03
CA SER A 173 -0.81 -1.24 -12.75
C SER A 173 -0.74 -2.16 -11.53
N ILE A 174 -1.32 -3.35 -11.60
CA ILE A 174 -1.28 -4.35 -10.54
C ILE A 174 0.05 -5.13 -10.57
N SER A 175 0.53 -5.48 -11.76
CA SER A 175 1.77 -6.25 -11.95
C SER A 175 2.54 -5.72 -13.17
N PRO A 176 3.40 -4.70 -12.98
CA PRO A 176 4.15 -4.09 -14.09
C PRO A 176 5.12 -5.05 -14.80
N THR A 177 5.57 -6.09 -14.10
CA THR A 177 6.46 -7.14 -14.64
C THR A 177 5.71 -8.30 -15.29
N PHE A 178 4.38 -8.28 -15.28
CA PHE A 178 3.59 -9.28 -15.98
C PHE A 178 3.60 -8.97 -17.48
N VAL A 179 4.30 -9.78 -18.26
CA VAL A 179 4.59 -9.54 -19.68
C VAL A 179 3.33 -9.48 -20.55
N TRP A 180 2.37 -10.38 -20.30
CA TRP A 180 1.20 -10.57 -21.17
C TRP A 180 0.32 -9.32 -21.37
N PRO A 181 0.00 -8.51 -20.35
CA PRO A 181 -0.79 -7.29 -20.58
C PRO A 181 -0.09 -6.27 -21.49
N TRP A 182 1.24 -6.12 -21.34
CA TRP A 182 2.04 -5.27 -22.22
C TRP A 182 1.99 -5.78 -23.67
N TYR A 183 2.16 -7.07 -23.85
CA TYR A 183 2.10 -7.70 -25.15
C TYR A 183 0.70 -7.58 -25.80
N CYS A 184 -0.38 -7.91 -25.05
CA CYS A 184 -1.75 -7.81 -25.53
C CYS A 184 -2.14 -6.36 -25.85
N LYS A 185 -1.71 -5.40 -25.01
CA LYS A 185 -1.89 -3.96 -25.27
C LYS A 185 -1.16 -3.53 -26.55
N GLY A 186 0.09 -3.96 -26.72
CA GLY A 186 0.87 -3.69 -27.93
C GLY A 186 0.17 -4.22 -29.19
N ARG A 187 -0.30 -5.46 -29.18
CA ARG A 187 -1.05 -6.04 -30.30
C ARG A 187 -2.35 -5.29 -30.62
N LEU A 188 -3.07 -4.86 -29.60
CA LEU A 188 -4.29 -4.10 -29.80
C LEU A 188 -4.01 -2.72 -30.40
N LEU A 189 -2.97 -2.04 -29.89
CA LEU A 189 -2.52 -0.74 -30.40
C LEU A 189 -2.04 -0.84 -31.85
N GLU A 190 -1.29 -1.90 -32.20
CA GLU A 190 -0.88 -2.21 -33.57
C GLU A 190 -2.11 -2.32 -34.50
N LYS A 191 -3.12 -3.11 -34.10
CA LYS A 191 -4.38 -3.24 -34.83
C LYS A 191 -5.15 -1.92 -34.99
N LEU A 192 -4.99 -1.00 -34.02
CA LEU A 192 -5.63 0.33 -34.04
C LEU A 192 -4.79 1.39 -34.80
N GLY A 193 -3.67 0.99 -35.43
CA GLY A 193 -2.79 1.91 -36.15
C GLY A 193 -1.94 2.80 -35.23
N ARG A 194 -1.97 2.60 -33.91
CA ARG A 194 -1.18 3.36 -32.91
C ARG A 194 0.23 2.80 -32.79
N VAL A 195 0.95 2.84 -33.91
CA VAL A 195 2.22 2.12 -34.12
C VAL A 195 3.31 2.50 -33.11
N GLN A 196 3.47 3.79 -32.79
CA GLN A 196 4.48 4.25 -31.85
C GLN A 196 4.22 3.75 -30.42
N GLU A 197 2.97 3.72 -30.00
CA GLU A 197 2.58 3.23 -28.67
C GLU A 197 2.71 1.70 -28.60
N SER A 198 2.35 1.01 -29.68
CA SER A 198 2.58 -0.43 -29.82
C SER A 198 4.05 -0.78 -29.68
N ALA A 199 4.95 -0.07 -30.39
CA ALA A 199 6.39 -0.25 -30.29
C ALA A 199 6.93 -0.01 -28.87
N ARG A 200 6.38 0.96 -28.13
CA ARG A 200 6.72 1.18 -26.70
C ARG A 200 6.34 -0.03 -25.84
N CYS A 201 5.15 -0.57 -26.07
CA CYS A 201 4.70 -1.77 -25.33
C CYS A 201 5.62 -2.98 -25.62
N TYR A 202 5.97 -3.24 -26.88
CA TYR A 202 6.88 -4.34 -27.22
C TYR A 202 8.29 -4.15 -26.68
N ARG A 203 8.84 -2.92 -26.67
CA ARG A 203 10.12 -2.64 -25.99
C ARG A 203 10.04 -2.91 -24.49
N THR A 204 8.92 -2.64 -23.86
CA THR A 204 8.73 -2.96 -22.43
C THR A 204 8.66 -4.47 -22.22
N VAL A 205 7.97 -5.21 -23.09
CA VAL A 205 7.96 -6.68 -23.08
C VAL A 205 9.39 -7.21 -23.11
N LEU A 206 10.22 -6.75 -24.06
CA LEU A 206 11.62 -7.19 -24.21
C LEU A 206 12.55 -6.74 -23.08
N LYS A 207 12.21 -5.67 -22.35
CA LYS A 207 12.93 -5.30 -21.12
C LYS A 207 12.63 -6.26 -19.96
N ILE A 208 11.42 -6.80 -19.90
CA ILE A 208 11.00 -7.74 -18.85
C ILE A 208 11.42 -9.16 -19.19
N ASP A 209 11.23 -9.55 -20.43
CA ASP A 209 11.57 -10.87 -21.00
C ASP A 209 12.29 -10.69 -22.34
N PRO A 210 13.62 -10.64 -22.35
CA PRO A 210 14.43 -10.46 -23.58
C PRO A 210 14.24 -11.56 -24.62
N GLU A 211 13.81 -12.77 -24.21
CA GLU A 211 13.62 -13.92 -25.09
C GLU A 211 12.20 -13.98 -25.70
N PHE A 212 11.36 -12.99 -25.46
CA PHE A 212 9.98 -12.97 -25.97
C PHE A 212 9.95 -12.72 -27.49
N GLN A 213 10.14 -13.79 -28.28
CA GLN A 213 10.37 -13.76 -29.72
C GLN A 213 9.30 -12.99 -30.49
N ASP A 214 7.98 -13.22 -30.21
CA ASP A 214 6.90 -12.58 -30.96
C ASP A 214 6.86 -11.05 -30.79
N ALA A 215 7.26 -10.52 -29.62
CA ALA A 215 7.40 -9.07 -29.42
C ALA A 215 8.58 -8.51 -30.20
N ASN A 216 9.69 -9.25 -30.28
CA ASN A 216 10.86 -8.87 -31.07
C ASN A 216 10.55 -8.84 -32.57
N ASP A 217 9.88 -9.87 -33.09
CA ASP A 217 9.49 -9.95 -34.48
C ASP A 217 8.52 -8.84 -34.89
N ARG A 218 7.58 -8.50 -34.01
CA ARG A 218 6.64 -7.41 -34.24
C ARG A 218 7.32 -6.05 -34.19
N LEU A 219 8.23 -5.83 -33.25
CA LEU A 219 9.00 -4.59 -33.15
C LEU A 219 9.87 -4.40 -34.39
N ASN A 220 10.51 -5.47 -34.89
CA ASN A 220 11.33 -5.46 -36.09
C ASN A 220 10.51 -5.16 -37.35
N ARG A 221 9.27 -5.69 -37.47
CA ARG A 221 8.35 -5.33 -38.55
C ARG A 221 7.98 -3.85 -38.51
N ILE A 222 7.57 -3.34 -37.34
CA ILE A 222 7.26 -1.91 -37.15
C ILE A 222 8.44 -1.02 -37.55
N SER A 223 9.67 -1.43 -37.24
CA SER A 223 10.88 -0.67 -37.58
C SER A 223 11.21 -0.70 -39.08
N ARG A 224 10.84 -1.73 -39.80
CA ARG A 224 11.02 -1.84 -41.28
C ARG A 224 9.97 -1.07 -42.05
N ASP A 225 8.73 -1.02 -41.54
CA ASP A 225 7.58 -0.39 -42.22
C ASP A 225 7.48 1.12 -41.95
N THR A 226 8.39 1.68 -41.12
CA THR A 226 8.54 3.13 -40.93
C THR A 226 9.62 3.66 -41.86
N PRO A 227 9.26 4.35 -43.00
CA PRO A 227 10.26 4.95 -43.88
C PRO A 227 11.01 6.04 -43.12
N THR A 228 12.34 5.96 -43.16
CA THR A 228 13.24 7.08 -42.85
C THR A 228 12.99 8.20 -43.86
N THR A 229 12.16 9.17 -43.53
CA THR A 229 11.98 10.37 -44.34
C THR A 229 13.00 11.43 -43.93
N ALA A 230 14.07 11.45 -44.67
CA ALA A 230 14.78 12.72 -44.97
C ALA A 230 14.03 13.39 -46.12
N SER A 231 13.72 14.68 -45.91
CA SER A 231 13.40 15.74 -46.93
C SER A 231 12.43 15.45 -48.07
N GLY A 232 11.42 16.35 -48.21
CA GLY A 232 10.67 16.56 -49.45
C GLY A 232 9.31 17.19 -49.29
N LYS A 233 9.18 18.36 -49.80
CA LYS A 233 7.98 19.20 -49.87
C LYS A 233 6.83 18.59 -50.69
N GLY A 234 5.59 18.83 -50.25
CA GLY A 234 4.44 19.18 -51.09
C GLY A 234 3.62 18.02 -51.60
N GLU A 235 2.40 17.92 -51.15
CA GLU A 235 1.19 18.09 -51.96
C GLU A 235 -0.06 17.68 -51.15
N ARG A 236 -1.08 18.52 -51.22
CA ARG A 236 -2.42 18.28 -50.66
C ARG A 236 -3.12 17.16 -51.44
N SER A 237 -3.60 16.19 -50.73
CA SER A 237 -4.64 15.29 -51.24
C SER A 237 -5.77 15.20 -50.18
N THR A 238 -6.87 15.83 -50.53
CA THR A 238 -8.18 15.72 -49.91
C THR A 238 -8.70 14.30 -50.11
N LEU A 239 -8.71 13.49 -49.06
CA LEU A 239 -9.47 12.27 -49.00
C LEU A 239 -10.33 12.24 -47.73
N VAL A 240 -11.62 12.01 -47.99
CA VAL A 240 -12.75 11.91 -47.09
C VAL A 240 -12.41 11.22 -45.77
N ARG A 241 -12.44 11.99 -44.66
CA ARG A 241 -12.40 11.46 -43.27
C ARG A 241 -13.72 10.76 -42.99
N GLN A 242 -13.75 9.43 -43.07
CA GLN A 242 -14.73 8.65 -42.32
C GLN A 242 -14.41 8.82 -40.83
N SER A 243 -15.36 9.32 -40.07
CA SER A 243 -15.25 9.77 -38.70
C SER A 243 -14.81 8.67 -37.74
N LEU A 244 -13.53 8.71 -37.34
CA LEU A 244 -13.06 8.07 -36.13
C LEU A 244 -13.74 8.74 -34.92
N PRO A 245 -14.06 7.98 -33.87
CA PRO A 245 -14.64 8.56 -32.66
C PRO A 245 -13.65 9.51 -31.98
N PRO A 246 -14.13 10.65 -31.41
CA PRO A 246 -13.28 11.74 -30.92
C PRO A 246 -12.28 11.33 -29.85
N ALA A 247 -11.03 11.76 -29.96
CA ALA A 247 -9.95 11.62 -28.98
C ALA A 247 -9.91 12.84 -28.03
N THR A 248 -9.11 12.78 -26.98
CA THR A 248 -8.92 13.93 -26.06
C THR A 248 -8.43 15.18 -26.81
N SER A 249 -7.60 15.00 -27.83
CA SER A 249 -7.12 16.08 -28.72
C SER A 249 -8.23 16.80 -29.45
N ASP A 250 -9.31 16.11 -29.86
CA ASP A 250 -10.42 16.71 -30.58
C ASP A 250 -11.25 17.61 -29.65
N PHE A 251 -11.41 17.22 -28.39
CA PHE A 251 -12.04 18.07 -27.37
C PHE A 251 -11.18 19.28 -27.00
N GLN A 252 -9.85 19.12 -26.96
CA GLN A 252 -8.93 20.22 -26.71
C GLN A 252 -8.98 21.25 -27.88
N GLN A 253 -8.96 20.77 -29.11
CA GLN A 253 -9.05 21.61 -30.28
C GLN A 253 -10.36 22.40 -30.30
N GLU A 254 -11.49 21.77 -29.95
CA GLU A 254 -12.77 22.47 -29.90
C GLU A 254 -12.85 23.48 -28.75
N LEU A 255 -12.21 23.21 -27.60
CA LEU A 255 -12.06 24.20 -26.52
C LEU A 255 -11.25 25.43 -26.99
N GLU A 256 -10.14 25.21 -27.70
CA GLU A 256 -9.34 26.29 -28.29
C GLU A 256 -10.15 27.11 -29.31
N ASN A 257 -10.97 26.46 -30.13
CA ASN A 257 -11.89 27.13 -31.05
C ASN A 257 -12.94 27.98 -30.31
N LEU A 258 -13.49 27.44 -29.20
CA LEU A 258 -14.45 28.16 -28.36
C LEU A 258 -13.83 29.41 -27.71
N PHE A 259 -12.58 29.27 -27.22
CA PHE A 259 -11.84 30.40 -26.64
C PHE A 259 -11.55 31.49 -27.68
N SER A 260 -11.12 31.10 -28.88
CA SER A 260 -10.85 32.03 -29.98
C SER A 260 -12.09 32.82 -30.38
N ARG A 261 -13.24 32.15 -30.60
CA ARG A 261 -14.52 32.81 -30.89
C ARG A 261 -14.98 33.76 -29.78
N ALA A 262 -14.81 33.34 -28.51
CA ALA A 262 -15.18 34.17 -27.38
C ALA A 262 -14.29 35.43 -27.27
N LEU A 263 -13.01 35.34 -27.66
CA LEU A 263 -12.10 36.49 -27.75
C LEU A 263 -12.45 37.41 -28.91
N GLU A 264 -12.83 36.89 -30.08
CA GLU A 264 -13.34 37.65 -31.20
C GLU A 264 -14.61 38.44 -30.81
N ASP A 265 -15.50 37.82 -30.01
CA ASP A 265 -16.68 38.41 -29.41
C ASP A 265 -16.37 39.40 -28.26
N ARG A 266 -15.09 39.68 -27.96
CA ARG A 266 -14.60 40.51 -26.83
C ARG A 266 -15.09 40.09 -25.46
N ARG A 267 -15.31 38.79 -25.24
CA ARG A 267 -15.71 38.25 -23.93
C ARG A 267 -14.48 38.09 -23.03
N THR A 268 -14.66 38.38 -21.75
CA THR A 268 -13.62 38.19 -20.73
C THR A 268 -13.69 36.82 -20.07
N SER A 269 -14.73 36.03 -20.36
CA SER A 269 -14.88 34.65 -19.87
C SER A 269 -15.83 33.85 -20.75
N ILE A 270 -15.73 32.52 -20.71
CA ILE A 270 -16.64 31.63 -21.42
C ILE A 270 -17.03 30.45 -20.49
N LYS A 271 -18.33 30.19 -20.43
CA LYS A 271 -18.89 29.05 -19.72
C LYS A 271 -18.99 27.84 -20.66
N VAL A 272 -18.35 26.73 -20.34
CA VAL A 272 -18.39 25.50 -21.14
C VAL A 272 -18.98 24.37 -20.32
N ASN A 273 -19.95 23.66 -20.90
CA ASN A 273 -20.56 22.46 -20.33
C ASN A 273 -20.07 21.21 -21.07
N ALA A 274 -19.68 20.15 -20.31
CA ALA A 274 -19.12 18.93 -20.90
C ALA A 274 -20.10 18.20 -21.83
N GLY A 275 -21.39 18.21 -21.52
CA GLY A 275 -22.42 17.62 -22.38
C GLY A 275 -22.58 18.34 -23.70
N GLU A 276 -22.45 19.67 -23.71
CA GLU A 276 -22.49 20.50 -24.91
C GLU A 276 -21.23 20.32 -25.75
N LEU A 277 -20.06 20.44 -25.13
CA LEU A 277 -18.78 20.23 -25.82
C LEU A 277 -18.71 18.81 -26.43
N HIS A 278 -19.20 17.81 -25.75
CA HIS A 278 -19.25 16.44 -26.28
C HIS A 278 -20.18 16.28 -27.47
N ARG A 279 -21.31 17.02 -27.50
CA ARG A 279 -22.23 17.07 -28.68
C ARG A 279 -21.60 17.74 -29.88
N THR A 280 -20.87 18.82 -29.66
CA THR A 280 -20.19 19.61 -30.71
C THR A 280 -19.10 18.81 -31.41
N VAL A 281 -18.28 18.08 -30.65
CA VAL A 281 -17.18 17.26 -31.19
C VAL A 281 -17.69 15.97 -31.84
N GLY A 282 -18.96 15.61 -31.61
CA GLY A 282 -19.62 14.45 -32.20
C GLY A 282 -19.60 13.19 -31.35
N GLY A 283 -20.78 12.65 -31.06
CA GLY A 283 -20.88 11.34 -30.37
C GLY A 283 -21.93 11.21 -29.30
N TYR A 284 -22.73 12.23 -28.98
CA TYR A 284 -23.84 12.08 -28.04
C TYR A 284 -25.19 12.13 -28.77
N PRO A 285 -26.14 11.21 -28.58
CA PRO A 285 -26.24 10.17 -27.52
C PRO A 285 -26.09 8.71 -27.99
N ARG A 286 -25.25 8.38 -28.95
CA ARG A 286 -25.11 6.97 -29.44
C ARG A 286 -23.88 6.28 -28.84
N SER A 287 -24.13 5.32 -27.94
CA SER A 287 -23.33 4.13 -27.52
C SER A 287 -21.82 4.26 -27.19
N ASN A 288 -21.15 5.39 -27.24
CA ASN A 288 -19.75 5.52 -26.85
C ASN A 288 -19.57 6.61 -25.79
N HIS A 289 -19.61 6.21 -24.54
CA HIS A 289 -19.36 7.09 -23.39
C HIS A 289 -17.89 7.58 -23.35
N ARG A 290 -17.57 8.57 -24.15
CA ARG A 290 -16.29 9.29 -24.10
C ARG A 290 -16.35 10.57 -23.26
N MET A 291 -17.41 10.71 -22.45
CA MET A 291 -17.59 11.83 -21.55
C MET A 291 -16.37 12.04 -20.63
N HIS A 292 -15.72 10.96 -20.20
CA HIS A 292 -14.49 11.06 -19.42
C HIS A 292 -13.32 11.74 -20.16
N LEU A 293 -13.20 11.54 -21.49
CA LEU A 293 -12.16 12.20 -22.30
C LEU A 293 -12.49 13.69 -22.48
N CYS A 294 -13.77 14.02 -22.65
CA CYS A 294 -14.27 15.37 -22.70
C CYS A 294 -14.01 16.10 -21.36
N CYS A 295 -14.41 15.51 -20.23
CA CYS A 295 -14.15 16.07 -18.91
C CYS A 295 -12.65 16.21 -18.65
N LYS A 296 -11.85 15.22 -19.05
CA LYS A 296 -10.39 15.26 -18.93
C LYS A 296 -9.77 16.39 -19.75
N ALA A 297 -10.26 16.65 -20.98
CA ALA A 297 -9.83 17.78 -21.79
C ALA A 297 -10.19 19.10 -21.10
N MET A 298 -11.42 19.22 -20.59
CA MET A 298 -11.89 20.41 -19.89
C MET A 298 -11.05 20.74 -18.65
N TYR A 299 -10.79 19.73 -17.79
CA TYR A 299 -9.93 19.92 -16.60
C TYR A 299 -8.48 20.25 -16.96
N ARG A 300 -7.94 19.67 -18.05
CA ARG A 300 -6.58 19.92 -18.52
C ARG A 300 -6.37 21.34 -19.02
N GLU A 301 -7.42 21.96 -19.54
CA GLU A 301 -7.39 23.33 -20.03
C GLU A 301 -7.69 24.38 -18.94
N MET A 302 -8.00 23.97 -17.70
CA MET A 302 -8.16 24.91 -16.59
C MET A 302 -6.85 25.60 -16.24
N GLN A 303 -6.93 26.90 -15.96
CA GLN A 303 -5.83 27.77 -15.55
C GLN A 303 -6.23 28.59 -14.32
N GLU A 304 -5.27 29.29 -13.74
CA GLU A 304 -5.53 30.17 -12.61
C GLU A 304 -6.56 31.24 -12.95
N GLY A 305 -7.59 31.36 -12.11
CA GLY A 305 -8.73 32.26 -12.33
C GLY A 305 -9.97 31.58 -12.93
N ASP A 306 -9.86 30.37 -13.50
CA ASP A 306 -11.02 29.62 -14.00
C ASP A 306 -11.86 29.07 -12.83
N LEU A 307 -13.18 29.02 -12.97
CA LEU A 307 -14.09 28.60 -11.92
C LEU A 307 -14.84 27.33 -12.31
N LEU A 308 -14.79 26.33 -11.44
CA LEU A 308 -15.63 25.14 -11.54
C LEU A 308 -17.03 25.46 -11.03
N LEU A 309 -17.99 25.65 -11.94
CA LEU A 309 -19.37 26.01 -11.58
C LEU A 309 -20.21 24.83 -11.15
N HIS A 310 -19.97 23.65 -11.74
CA HIS A 310 -20.66 22.41 -11.40
C HIS A 310 -19.77 21.19 -11.64
N ALA A 311 -19.62 20.35 -10.62
CA ALA A 311 -18.94 19.06 -10.71
C ALA A 311 -19.93 17.92 -10.45
N PRO A 312 -20.03 16.92 -11.35
CA PRO A 312 -20.83 15.72 -11.09
C PRO A 312 -20.25 14.94 -9.89
N ALA A 313 -21.11 14.23 -9.14
CA ALA A 313 -20.73 13.49 -7.93
C ALA A 313 -19.57 12.48 -8.10
N LYS A 314 -19.30 12.03 -9.34
CA LYS A 314 -18.17 11.16 -9.70
C LYS A 314 -16.99 11.91 -10.36
N GLY A 315 -16.98 13.25 -10.32
CA GLY A 315 -15.96 14.08 -10.94
C GLY A 315 -16.03 14.16 -12.48
N GLU A 316 -16.70 13.25 -13.14
CA GLU A 316 -16.82 13.16 -14.60
C GLU A 316 -18.30 12.94 -14.99
N GLY A 317 -18.80 13.72 -15.94
CA GLY A 317 -20.19 13.60 -16.42
C GLY A 317 -20.65 14.79 -17.25
N ALA A 318 -21.79 14.64 -17.92
CA ALA A 318 -22.35 15.64 -18.81
C ALA A 318 -22.71 16.99 -18.14
N SER A 319 -22.89 16.98 -16.82
CA SER A 319 -23.18 18.19 -16.04
C SER A 319 -21.93 18.97 -15.62
N LEU A 320 -20.69 18.47 -15.84
CA LEU A 320 -19.49 19.24 -15.59
C LEU A 320 -19.54 20.59 -16.31
N THR A 321 -19.35 21.68 -15.59
CA THR A 321 -19.42 23.03 -16.14
C THR A 321 -18.29 23.88 -15.55
N ILE A 322 -17.49 24.48 -16.43
CA ILE A 322 -16.34 25.32 -16.09
C ILE A 322 -16.54 26.70 -16.72
N LEU A 323 -16.25 27.77 -15.97
CA LEU A 323 -16.13 29.11 -16.44
C LEU A 323 -14.64 29.41 -16.64
N TYR A 324 -14.22 29.52 -17.89
CA TYR A 324 -12.85 29.84 -18.26
C TYR A 324 -12.68 31.37 -18.41
N GLN A 325 -11.62 31.92 -17.85
CA GLN A 325 -11.26 33.33 -17.97
C GLN A 325 -10.47 33.58 -19.29
N LEU A 326 -10.65 34.74 -19.87
CA LEU A 326 -10.02 35.14 -21.13
C LEU A 326 -9.38 36.55 -20.98
N PRO A 327 -8.30 36.89 -21.70
CA PRO A 327 -7.56 36.04 -22.63
C PRO A 327 -6.73 34.99 -21.93
N ARG A 328 -6.49 33.87 -22.61
CA ARG A 328 -5.59 32.83 -22.12
C ARG A 328 -4.14 33.14 -22.49
N PRO A 329 -3.14 32.94 -21.62
CA PRO A 329 -1.75 33.14 -21.98
C PRO A 329 -1.36 32.22 -23.13
N GLU A 330 -0.61 32.75 -24.11
CA GLU A 330 -0.15 31.99 -25.27
C GLU A 330 0.64 30.76 -24.85
N LYS A 331 0.23 29.60 -25.34
CA LYS A 331 1.05 28.38 -25.23
C LYS A 331 2.29 28.59 -26.10
N LYS A 332 3.45 28.88 -25.49
CA LYS A 332 4.74 28.80 -26.17
C LYS A 332 4.86 27.41 -26.78
N ALA A 333 5.04 27.37 -28.14
CA ALA A 333 5.20 26.14 -28.89
C ALA A 333 6.16 25.18 -28.19
N ALA A 334 5.69 23.99 -27.88
CA ALA A 334 6.50 22.94 -27.21
C ALA A 334 7.62 22.48 -28.14
N SER A 335 8.76 23.11 -28.04
CA SER A 335 10.03 22.50 -28.43
C SER A 335 10.28 21.36 -27.45
N SER A 336 10.43 20.12 -27.94
CA SER A 336 10.95 18.88 -27.32
C SER A 336 10.85 18.77 -25.78
N PRO A 337 10.57 17.60 -25.21
CA PRO A 337 10.38 17.46 -23.78
C PRO A 337 11.65 17.92 -23.05
N ARG A 338 11.69 19.19 -22.70
CA ARG A 338 12.66 19.67 -21.72
C ARG A 338 12.36 18.94 -20.42
N VAL A 339 13.36 18.21 -19.96
CA VAL A 339 13.52 17.90 -18.55
C VAL A 339 13.12 19.15 -17.78
N PHE A 340 11.99 19.10 -17.08
CA PHE A 340 11.59 20.16 -16.17
C PHE A 340 12.74 20.38 -15.21
N GLN A 341 13.39 21.53 -15.32
CA GLN A 341 14.51 21.90 -14.49
C GLN A 341 14.04 22.00 -13.05
N ALA A 342 14.79 21.36 -12.16
CA ALA A 342 14.57 21.24 -10.73
C ALA A 342 14.39 22.57 -9.95
N VAL A 343 14.47 23.71 -10.58
CA VAL A 343 14.48 25.03 -9.92
C VAL A 343 13.08 25.63 -9.70
N GLU A 344 12.08 25.34 -10.54
CA GLU A 344 10.71 25.86 -10.34
C GLU A 344 9.85 25.03 -9.38
N MET A 345 10.33 23.86 -8.99
CA MET A 345 9.60 22.90 -8.15
C MET A 345 9.85 23.07 -6.64
N GLN A 346 10.57 24.10 -6.18
CA GLN A 346 10.87 24.35 -4.76
C GLN A 346 9.85 25.26 -4.05
N LYS A 347 8.84 25.78 -4.74
CA LYS A 347 7.87 26.69 -4.16
C LYS A 347 6.49 26.05 -4.01
N LEU A 348 5.78 26.48 -2.99
CA LEU A 348 4.37 26.15 -2.80
C LEU A 348 3.58 26.66 -4.02
N PRO A 349 2.55 25.91 -4.52
CA PRO A 349 1.67 26.42 -5.57
C PRO A 349 1.11 27.80 -5.23
N ALA A 350 1.07 28.73 -6.19
CA ALA A 350 0.74 30.14 -5.95
C ALA A 350 -0.61 30.33 -5.24
N SER A 351 -1.61 29.52 -5.58
CA SER A 351 -2.93 29.54 -4.92
C SER A 351 -2.90 29.11 -3.44
N LEU A 352 -1.93 28.29 -3.03
CA LEU A 352 -1.71 27.92 -1.64
C LEU A 352 -0.76 28.91 -0.94
N ALA A 353 0.24 29.42 -1.65
CA ALA A 353 1.21 30.36 -1.10
C ALA A 353 0.54 31.62 -0.54
N SER A 354 -0.57 32.08 -1.13
CA SER A 354 -1.34 33.23 -0.63
C SER A 354 -1.94 33.06 0.77
N ARG A 355 -2.04 31.82 1.27
CA ARG A 355 -2.57 31.50 2.61
C ARG A 355 -1.52 31.68 3.72
N TYR A 356 -0.24 31.70 3.37
CA TYR A 356 0.88 31.69 4.30
C TYR A 356 1.80 32.90 4.06
N THR A 357 2.54 33.30 5.08
CA THR A 357 3.53 34.38 5.00
C THR A 357 4.88 33.88 4.50
N GLU A 358 5.23 32.64 4.88
CA GLU A 358 6.49 32.01 4.51
C GLU A 358 6.27 30.52 4.22
N SER A 359 7.12 29.94 3.37
CA SER A 359 7.11 28.50 3.09
C SER A 359 8.47 27.98 2.68
N GLU A 360 8.89 26.86 3.27
CA GLU A 360 10.13 26.16 2.98
C GLU A 360 9.87 24.66 2.76
N VAL A 361 10.58 24.04 1.83
CA VAL A 361 10.49 22.58 1.60
C VAL A 361 11.26 21.85 2.70
N ILE A 362 10.57 21.02 3.48
CA ILE A 362 11.16 20.21 4.56
C ILE A 362 11.22 18.72 4.23
N GLY A 363 10.53 18.27 3.17
CA GLY A 363 10.55 16.87 2.75
C GLY A 363 10.02 16.65 1.35
N GLN A 364 10.55 15.62 0.68
CA GLN A 364 10.06 15.18 -0.62
C GLN A 364 10.02 13.66 -0.65
N GLY A 365 8.83 13.10 -0.84
CA GLY A 365 8.60 11.68 -1.10
C GLY A 365 8.34 11.41 -2.57
N GLY A 366 8.09 10.15 -2.92
CA GLY A 366 7.79 9.76 -4.31
C GLY A 366 6.50 10.36 -4.88
N PHE A 367 5.54 10.76 -4.04
CA PHE A 367 4.20 11.22 -4.45
C PHE A 367 3.85 12.63 -3.98
N ALA A 368 4.50 13.13 -2.93
CA ALA A 368 4.15 14.41 -2.33
C ALA A 368 5.40 15.13 -1.83
N ARG A 369 5.28 16.46 -1.71
CA ARG A 369 6.21 17.34 -1.00
C ARG A 369 5.58 17.82 0.27
N VAL A 370 6.42 18.05 1.27
CA VAL A 370 6.02 18.63 2.53
C VAL A 370 6.75 19.98 2.70
N PHE A 371 5.97 21.00 3.00
CA PHE A 371 6.45 22.35 3.25
C PHE A 371 6.23 22.70 4.71
N CYS A 372 7.21 23.30 5.37
CA CYS A 372 7.00 24.08 6.59
C CYS A 372 6.43 25.43 6.18
N VAL A 373 5.36 25.86 6.80
CA VAL A 373 4.67 27.12 6.46
C VAL A 373 4.43 27.94 7.73
N THR A 374 4.56 29.25 7.62
CA THR A 374 4.16 30.22 8.67
C THR A 374 2.81 30.79 8.31
N LYS A 375 1.83 30.67 9.19
CA LYS A 375 0.49 31.27 9.03
C LYS A 375 0.51 32.77 9.34
N ARG A 376 -0.55 33.47 8.99
CA ARG A 376 -0.70 34.90 9.25
C ARG A 376 -0.76 35.27 10.73
N ASP A 377 -1.16 34.31 11.59
CA ASP A 377 -1.15 34.44 13.06
C ASP A 377 0.21 34.12 13.72
N GLY A 378 1.25 33.84 12.91
CA GLY A 378 2.57 33.47 13.35
C GLY A 378 2.72 31.98 13.71
N SER A 379 1.65 31.18 13.68
CA SER A 379 1.75 29.74 13.97
C SER A 379 2.40 28.98 12.80
N ILE A 380 3.14 27.92 13.14
CA ILE A 380 3.84 27.06 12.17
C ILE A 380 3.00 25.81 11.90
N ALA A 381 2.94 25.40 10.64
CA ALA A 381 2.29 24.17 10.21
C ALA A 381 3.12 23.47 9.13
N ALA A 382 2.80 22.21 8.86
CA ALA A 382 3.35 21.47 7.73
C ALA A 382 2.25 21.28 6.66
N VAL A 383 2.59 21.48 5.38
CA VAL A 383 1.66 21.33 4.27
C VAL A 383 2.19 20.30 3.28
N LYS A 384 1.47 19.19 3.16
CA LYS A 384 1.77 18.11 2.22
C LYS A 384 0.99 18.31 0.92
N VAL A 385 1.69 18.38 -0.21
CA VAL A 385 1.12 18.62 -1.55
C VAL A 385 1.58 17.54 -2.50
N PRO A 386 0.71 16.90 -3.29
CA PRO A 386 1.11 15.91 -4.29
C PRO A 386 2.03 16.52 -5.37
N ILE A 387 3.02 15.74 -5.83
CA ILE A 387 3.95 16.15 -6.88
C ILE A 387 3.27 16.13 -8.25
N ALA A 388 2.35 15.19 -8.48
CA ALA A 388 1.63 15.04 -9.72
C ALA A 388 0.12 14.96 -9.47
N LEU A 389 -0.65 15.66 -10.26
CA LEU A 389 -2.12 15.71 -10.20
C LEU A 389 -2.76 14.62 -11.11
N GLU A 390 -2.13 13.44 -11.20
CA GLU A 390 -2.72 12.33 -11.93
C GLU A 390 -3.91 11.72 -11.14
N PRO A 391 -4.93 11.19 -11.84
CA PRO A 391 -6.12 10.62 -11.19
C PRO A 391 -5.80 9.48 -10.20
N SER A 392 -4.71 8.74 -10.41
CA SER A 392 -4.21 7.70 -9.51
C SER A 392 -3.65 8.29 -8.22
N THR A 393 -2.86 9.35 -8.31
CA THR A 393 -2.28 10.09 -7.19
C THR A 393 -3.38 10.78 -6.36
N GLY A 394 -4.38 11.38 -7.03
CA GLY A 394 -5.53 11.98 -6.36
C GLY A 394 -6.37 10.98 -5.56
N LYS A 395 -6.57 9.75 -6.07
CA LYS A 395 -7.29 8.69 -5.32
C LYS A 395 -6.51 8.20 -4.10
N ALA A 396 -5.20 8.01 -4.24
CA ALA A 396 -4.35 7.61 -3.12
C ALA A 396 -4.34 8.69 -2.03
N PHE A 397 -4.21 9.96 -2.42
CA PHE A 397 -4.23 11.10 -1.51
C PHE A 397 -5.58 11.26 -0.80
N MET A 398 -6.69 11.01 -1.52
CA MET A 398 -8.03 10.98 -0.93
C MET A 398 -8.21 9.89 0.12
N ALA A 399 -7.71 8.69 -0.16
CA ALA A 399 -7.77 7.58 0.77
C ALA A 399 -6.94 7.88 2.03
N GLU A 400 -5.79 8.53 1.89
CA GLU A 400 -4.96 8.99 2.99
C GLU A 400 -5.71 9.98 3.88
N ILE A 401 -6.34 11.01 3.29
CA ILE A 401 -7.16 11.97 4.05
C ILE A 401 -8.29 11.27 4.79
N GLN A 402 -9.05 10.40 4.11
CA GLN A 402 -10.20 9.71 4.71
C GLN A 402 -9.82 8.85 5.92
N ASN A 403 -8.69 8.19 5.88
CA ASN A 403 -8.22 7.37 6.99
C ASN A 403 -7.70 8.24 8.14
N TRP A 404 -6.96 9.30 7.82
CA TRP A 404 -6.25 10.09 8.81
C TRP A 404 -7.11 11.15 9.50
N MET A 405 -8.07 11.77 8.80
CA MET A 405 -8.89 12.87 9.35
C MET A 405 -9.70 12.51 10.62
N HIS A 406 -9.96 11.20 10.81
CA HIS A 406 -10.69 10.69 11.97
C HIS A 406 -9.78 10.30 13.14
N LEU A 407 -8.46 10.35 12.97
CA LEU A 407 -7.48 9.98 13.98
C LEU A 407 -7.07 11.23 14.78
N LYS A 408 -7.56 11.33 16.02
CA LYS A 408 -7.19 12.41 16.95
C LYS A 408 -6.57 11.79 18.19
N HIS A 409 -5.25 11.72 18.21
CA HIS A 409 -4.48 11.15 19.32
C HIS A 409 -3.15 11.87 19.44
N ARG A 410 -2.61 12.02 20.65
CA ARG A 410 -1.34 12.72 20.90
C ARG A 410 -0.13 12.13 20.17
N ASN A 411 -0.12 10.80 19.94
CA ASN A 411 0.93 10.08 19.22
C ASN A 411 0.58 9.88 17.73
N ILE A 412 -0.32 10.68 17.20
CA ILE A 412 -0.67 10.74 15.78
C ILE A 412 -0.65 12.19 15.36
N VAL A 413 0.04 12.50 14.26
CA VAL A 413 0.10 13.85 13.71
C VAL A 413 -1.32 14.34 13.38
N ARG A 414 -1.68 15.50 13.90
CA ARG A 414 -3.03 16.06 13.74
C ARG A 414 -3.17 16.77 12.41
N ILE A 415 -4.19 16.43 11.63
CA ILE A 415 -4.61 17.22 10.48
C ILE A 415 -5.32 18.49 10.99
N ILE A 416 -4.90 19.64 10.48
CA ILE A 416 -5.45 20.97 10.78
C ILE A 416 -6.50 21.34 9.74
N ASP A 417 -6.14 21.21 8.44
CA ASP A 417 -7.00 21.52 7.30
C ASP A 417 -6.62 20.64 6.10
N TYR A 418 -7.52 20.48 5.15
CA TYR A 418 -7.22 19.78 3.90
C TYR A 418 -8.11 20.30 2.78
N ASN A 419 -7.65 20.13 1.56
CA ASN A 419 -8.46 20.37 0.38
C ASN A 419 -8.17 19.31 -0.70
N ILE A 420 -9.10 19.16 -1.62
CA ILE A 420 -9.03 18.19 -2.71
C ILE A 420 -8.97 18.92 -4.04
N LEU A 421 -9.62 20.06 -4.16
CA LEU A 421 -9.73 20.87 -5.38
C LEU A 421 -9.58 22.36 -5.04
N PRO A 422 -8.96 23.16 -5.89
CA PRO A 422 -8.32 22.82 -7.16
C PRO A 422 -6.96 22.13 -7.00
N ILE A 423 -6.27 22.36 -5.85
CA ILE A 423 -4.99 21.74 -5.52
C ILE A 423 -5.19 20.93 -4.25
N PRO A 424 -5.02 19.59 -4.29
CA PRO A 424 -5.09 18.78 -3.10
C PRO A 424 -3.91 19.11 -2.15
N PHE A 425 -4.21 19.29 -0.88
CA PHE A 425 -3.22 19.45 0.18
C PHE A 425 -3.74 18.92 1.50
N ILE A 426 -2.82 18.58 2.39
CA ILE A 426 -3.06 18.31 3.81
C ILE A 426 -2.23 19.30 4.61
N GLU A 427 -2.89 20.13 5.42
CA GLU A 427 -2.25 20.97 6.42
C GLU A 427 -2.29 20.23 7.76
N MET A 428 -1.14 20.04 8.39
CA MET A 428 -0.98 19.29 9.63
C MET A 428 -0.09 20.03 10.61
N GLU A 429 -0.12 19.63 11.87
CA GLU A 429 0.79 20.17 12.86
C GLU A 429 2.25 19.94 12.44
N TYR A 430 3.09 20.92 12.71
CA TYR A 430 4.53 20.84 12.47
C TYR A 430 5.22 20.10 13.60
N CYS A 431 6.10 19.18 13.25
CA CYS A 431 6.99 18.47 14.18
C CYS A 431 8.44 18.74 13.78
N GLY A 432 9.32 18.89 14.76
CA GLY A 432 10.69 19.38 14.56
C GLY A 432 11.67 18.41 13.92
N GLY A 433 11.29 17.15 13.69
CA GLY A 433 12.16 16.13 13.09
C GLY A 433 11.50 14.76 13.05
N SER A 434 12.25 13.74 12.69
CA SER A 434 11.78 12.35 12.59
C SER A 434 12.71 11.36 13.29
N LEU A 435 12.23 10.14 13.58
CA LEU A 435 13.08 9.04 14.09
C LEU A 435 14.22 8.67 13.12
N ALA A 436 14.08 9.01 11.83
CA ALA A 436 15.13 8.75 10.85
C ALA A 436 16.36 9.63 11.07
N GLU A 437 16.20 10.81 11.63
CA GLU A 437 17.24 11.80 11.86
C GLU A 437 17.94 11.61 13.22
N MET A 438 17.39 10.77 14.09
CA MET A 438 18.00 10.46 15.37
C MET A 438 19.32 9.74 15.22
N LYS A 439 20.29 10.10 16.04
CA LYS A 439 21.55 9.35 16.17
C LYS A 439 21.26 8.01 16.85
N LYS A 440 21.67 6.94 16.21
CA LYS A 440 21.50 5.55 16.69
C LYS A 440 22.88 4.89 16.90
N PRO A 441 23.04 3.94 17.83
CA PRO A 441 22.00 3.42 18.72
C PRO A 441 21.61 4.39 19.83
N VAL A 442 20.39 4.25 20.35
CA VAL A 442 19.93 4.88 21.59
C VAL A 442 19.87 3.87 22.73
N SER A 443 19.70 4.31 23.98
CA SER A 443 19.58 3.38 25.11
C SER A 443 18.35 2.48 24.95
N PRO A 444 18.40 1.22 25.41
CA PRO A 444 17.26 0.31 25.35
C PRO A 444 16.00 0.86 26.04
N GLU A 445 16.18 1.63 27.14
CA GLU A 445 15.08 2.28 27.86
C GLU A 445 14.43 3.37 27.02
N GLU A 446 15.23 4.22 26.38
CA GLU A 446 14.74 5.28 25.52
C GLU A 446 13.99 4.68 24.30
N ALA A 447 14.56 3.66 23.67
CA ALA A 447 13.93 2.96 22.55
C ALA A 447 12.59 2.32 22.97
N ALA A 448 12.56 1.64 24.11
CA ALA A 448 11.36 1.01 24.65
C ALA A 448 10.26 2.04 24.96
N MET A 449 10.62 3.20 25.55
CA MET A 449 9.67 4.27 25.86
C MET A 449 9.12 4.91 24.58
N MET A 450 9.95 5.12 23.56
CA MET A 450 9.49 5.61 22.26
C MET A 450 8.49 4.65 21.63
N VAL A 451 8.78 3.35 21.63
CA VAL A 451 7.89 2.33 21.05
C VAL A 451 6.60 2.22 21.85
N ILE A 452 6.62 2.34 23.18
CA ILE A 452 5.39 2.40 23.99
C ILE A 452 4.49 3.55 23.52
N ASN A 453 5.04 4.73 23.24
CA ASN A 453 4.28 5.87 22.73
C ASN A 453 3.73 5.62 21.32
N ILE A 454 4.51 4.99 20.43
CA ILE A 454 4.04 4.57 19.11
C ILE A 454 2.88 3.57 19.25
N CYS A 455 2.99 2.59 20.14
CA CYS A 455 1.93 1.63 20.42
C CYS A 455 0.62 2.29 20.90
N GLU A 456 0.67 3.39 21.67
CA GLU A 456 -0.52 4.15 22.05
C GLU A 456 -1.27 4.69 20.84
N GLY A 457 -0.55 5.32 19.89
CA GLY A 457 -1.13 5.82 18.65
C GLY A 457 -1.73 4.70 17.80
N LEU A 458 -1.01 3.57 17.65
CA LEU A 458 -1.50 2.42 16.89
C LEU A 458 -2.67 1.71 17.56
N LYS A 459 -2.66 1.56 18.88
CA LYS A 459 -3.79 1.02 19.64
C LYS A 459 -5.07 1.81 19.39
N TYR A 460 -4.96 3.15 19.37
CA TYR A 460 -6.08 4.03 19.05
C TYR A 460 -6.58 3.85 17.61
N ALA A 461 -5.68 3.69 16.62
CA ALA A 461 -6.02 3.47 15.23
C ALA A 461 -6.61 2.07 14.99
N HIS A 462 -5.98 1.03 15.56
CA HIS A 462 -6.43 -0.37 15.44
C HIS A 462 -7.82 -0.57 16.04
N ALA A 463 -8.15 0.10 17.16
CA ALA A 463 -9.51 0.09 17.75
C ALA A 463 -10.56 0.68 16.78
N ARG A 464 -10.14 1.49 15.80
CA ARG A 464 -10.96 2.04 14.71
C ARG A 464 -10.85 1.27 13.40
N SER A 465 -10.25 0.08 13.46
CA SER A 465 -10.02 -0.78 12.31
C SER A 465 -9.10 -0.16 11.23
N ILE A 466 -8.24 0.79 11.60
CA ILE A 466 -7.26 1.41 10.72
C ILE A 466 -5.89 0.84 11.04
N ILE A 467 -5.24 0.25 10.02
CA ILE A 467 -3.89 -0.35 10.10
C ILE A 467 -2.96 0.52 9.26
N HIS A 468 -1.75 0.79 9.73
CA HIS A 468 -0.81 1.71 9.07
C HIS A 468 -0.14 1.11 7.83
N LEU A 469 0.46 -0.07 7.94
CA LEU A 469 1.11 -0.87 6.89
C LEU A 469 2.40 -0.31 6.26
N ASP A 470 2.86 0.86 6.65
CA ASP A 470 4.12 1.49 6.17
C ASP A 470 4.84 2.22 7.32
N LEU A 471 4.91 1.61 8.51
CA LEU A 471 5.68 2.16 9.61
C LEU A 471 7.18 2.06 9.32
N LYS A 472 7.84 3.20 9.43
CA LYS A 472 9.30 3.37 9.27
C LYS A 472 9.73 4.62 10.01
N PRO A 473 11.02 4.80 10.30
CA PRO A 473 11.50 5.98 11.05
C PRO A 473 11.10 7.33 10.43
N GLN A 474 10.99 7.42 9.10
CA GLN A 474 10.55 8.64 8.40
C GLN A 474 9.07 8.99 8.68
N ASN A 475 8.24 7.99 8.98
CA ASN A 475 6.81 8.16 9.26
C ASN A 475 6.51 8.28 10.76
N ILE A 476 7.54 8.42 11.58
CA ILE A 476 7.44 8.70 13.01
C ILE A 476 8.12 10.04 13.28
N LEU A 477 7.34 11.10 13.40
CA LEU A 477 7.83 12.44 13.67
C LEU A 477 8.02 12.64 15.17
N LEU A 478 8.86 13.61 15.54
CA LEU A 478 9.15 13.95 16.92
C LEU A 478 8.67 15.38 17.21
N ASP A 479 7.76 15.49 18.15
CA ASP A 479 7.29 16.77 18.69
C ASP A 479 7.77 16.91 20.13
N ASN A 480 8.80 17.72 20.35
CA ASN A 480 9.47 17.85 21.66
C ASN A 480 9.87 16.48 22.26
N GLY A 481 10.40 15.59 21.43
CA GLY A 481 10.81 14.22 21.83
C GLY A 481 9.66 13.21 21.93
N VAL A 482 8.40 13.62 21.75
CA VAL A 482 7.24 12.73 21.74
C VAL A 482 7.00 12.18 20.32
N PRO A 483 7.04 10.86 20.10
CA PRO A 483 6.82 10.29 18.78
C PRO A 483 5.35 10.40 18.35
N LYS A 484 5.15 10.85 17.12
CA LYS A 484 3.85 10.99 16.47
C LYS A 484 3.85 10.29 15.10
N ILE A 485 2.87 9.44 14.86
CA ILE A 485 2.72 8.67 13.61
C ILE A 485 2.11 9.58 12.54
N THR A 486 2.69 9.55 11.34
CA THR A 486 2.22 10.29 10.15
C THR A 486 2.09 9.38 8.94
N ASP A 487 1.56 9.89 7.83
CA ASP A 487 1.51 9.18 6.53
C ASP A 487 0.64 7.90 6.52
N TRP A 488 -0.65 8.07 6.79
CA TRP A 488 -1.66 6.99 6.76
C TRP A 488 -2.12 6.61 5.34
N GLY A 489 -1.31 6.89 4.31
CA GLY A 489 -1.67 6.72 2.89
C GLY A 489 -1.80 5.27 2.44
N LEU A 490 -1.11 4.33 3.08
CA LEU A 490 -1.23 2.89 2.83
C LEU A 490 -2.18 2.20 3.81
N SER A 491 -2.68 2.92 4.82
CA SER A 491 -3.57 2.36 5.84
C SER A 491 -4.87 1.80 5.24
N ARG A 492 -5.38 0.73 5.83
CA ARG A 492 -6.59 0.01 5.39
C ARG A 492 -7.59 -0.11 6.51
N LEU A 493 -8.89 -0.01 6.15
CA LEU A 493 -9.98 -0.45 7.00
C LEU A 493 -10.05 -1.99 6.98
N ILE A 494 -10.10 -2.63 8.14
CA ILE A 494 -10.15 -4.11 8.31
C ILE A 494 -11.36 -4.74 7.60
N SER A 495 -12.42 -3.97 7.33
CA SER A 495 -13.71 -4.46 6.80
C SER A 495 -13.79 -4.53 5.28
N GLY A 496 -12.73 -4.89 4.60
CA GLY A 496 -12.85 -5.25 3.20
C GLY A 496 -12.01 -4.45 2.24
N ALA A 497 -10.90 -4.95 1.88
CA ALA A 497 -10.45 -4.90 0.50
C ALA A 497 -9.04 -5.45 0.35
N SER A 498 -9.00 -6.39 -0.47
CA SER A 498 -8.14 -6.62 -1.64
C SER A 498 -6.82 -5.88 -1.65
N HIS A 499 -5.81 -6.68 -1.58
CA HIS A 499 -4.40 -6.43 -1.75
C HIS A 499 -4.08 -5.62 -3.00
N SER A 500 -3.62 -4.42 -2.84
CA SER A 500 -2.73 -3.78 -3.81
C SER A 500 -1.45 -3.43 -3.06
N VAL A 501 -0.45 -4.27 -3.22
CA VAL A 501 0.92 -3.96 -2.87
C VAL A 501 1.33 -2.78 -3.73
N SER A 502 1.48 -1.60 -3.12
CA SER A 502 2.10 -0.47 -3.80
C SER A 502 3.58 -0.81 -3.98
N PRO A 503 4.17 -0.70 -5.18
CA PRO A 503 5.57 -1.09 -5.43
C PRO A 503 6.61 -0.14 -4.79
N LEU A 504 6.20 0.68 -3.83
CA LEU A 504 7.01 1.73 -3.20
C LEU A 504 7.21 1.55 -1.71
N PHE A 505 7.21 0.30 -1.21
CA PHE A 505 7.71 0.06 0.14
C PHE A 505 9.19 0.42 0.23
N THR A 506 9.55 0.94 1.36
CA THR A 506 10.91 0.76 1.83
C THR A 506 11.02 -0.71 2.23
N VAL A 507 11.50 -1.56 1.33
CA VAL A 507 11.56 -3.04 1.50
C VAL A 507 12.12 -3.45 2.85
N PHE A 508 13.01 -2.66 3.43
CA PHE A 508 13.69 -2.90 4.71
C PHE A 508 12.75 -3.07 5.92
N TYR A 509 11.56 -2.45 5.89
CA TYR A 509 10.58 -2.52 6.99
C TYR A 509 9.37 -3.40 6.64
N ALA A 510 9.30 -3.91 5.40
CA ALA A 510 8.20 -4.74 4.96
C ALA A 510 8.12 -6.04 5.74
N ALA A 511 6.90 -6.46 6.07
CA ALA A 511 6.67 -7.74 6.73
C ALA A 511 6.66 -8.91 5.72
N PRO A 512 6.96 -10.15 6.13
CA PRO A 512 6.94 -11.32 5.27
C PRO A 512 5.66 -11.49 4.46
N GLU A 513 4.49 -11.23 5.07
CA GLU A 513 3.20 -11.28 4.40
C GLU A 513 3.06 -10.20 3.31
N GLN A 514 3.71 -9.04 3.47
CA GLN A 514 3.73 -7.99 2.45
C GLN A 514 4.61 -8.39 1.27
N ILE A 515 5.76 -9.02 1.52
CA ILE A 515 6.66 -9.55 0.48
C ILE A 515 5.98 -10.68 -0.30
N ASN A 516 5.31 -11.59 0.40
CA ASN A 516 4.63 -12.74 -0.19
C ASN A 516 3.29 -12.37 -0.86
N GLY A 517 2.78 -11.14 -0.65
CA GLY A 517 1.46 -10.72 -1.10
C GLY A 517 0.31 -11.40 -0.36
N ASP A 518 0.54 -11.84 0.87
CA ASP A 518 -0.48 -12.40 1.76
C ASP A 518 -1.32 -11.31 2.44
N ILE A 519 -2.33 -11.72 3.23
CA ILE A 519 -3.18 -10.78 3.94
C ILE A 519 -2.38 -10.10 5.04
N SER A 520 -2.31 -8.76 4.96
CA SER A 520 -1.74 -7.89 6.00
C SER A 520 -2.83 -7.49 7.00
N ASP A 521 -2.53 -7.56 8.27
CA ASP A 521 -3.39 -7.13 9.38
C ASP A 521 -2.59 -6.30 10.41
N GLN A 522 -3.14 -6.04 11.60
CA GLN A 522 -2.47 -5.28 12.65
C GLN A 522 -1.10 -5.86 13.08
N ARG A 523 -0.84 -7.14 12.82
CA ARG A 523 0.43 -7.82 13.13
C ARG A 523 1.54 -7.44 12.13
N THR A 524 1.18 -6.86 10.99
CA THR A 524 2.11 -6.25 10.05
C THR A 524 2.75 -4.99 10.66
N ASP A 525 1.96 -4.14 11.32
CA ASP A 525 2.49 -2.98 12.05
C ASP A 525 3.42 -3.41 13.19
N ILE A 526 3.11 -4.53 13.88
CA ILE A 526 3.96 -5.09 14.94
C ILE A 526 5.32 -5.55 14.40
N TRP A 527 5.36 -6.17 13.23
CA TRP A 527 6.62 -6.48 12.56
C TRP A 527 7.44 -5.23 12.29
N GLN A 528 6.80 -4.20 11.72
CA GLN A 528 7.45 -2.94 11.38
C GLN A 528 8.01 -2.23 12.61
N ILE A 529 7.26 -2.25 13.73
CA ILE A 529 7.75 -1.79 15.04
C ILE A 529 8.98 -2.60 15.48
N GLY A 530 8.95 -3.92 15.31
CA GLY A 530 10.08 -4.79 15.63
C GLY A 530 11.36 -4.40 14.87
N VAL A 531 11.24 -4.07 13.58
CA VAL A 531 12.36 -3.57 12.75
C VAL A 531 12.86 -2.21 13.26
N ILE A 532 11.93 -1.29 13.57
CA ILE A 532 12.26 0.03 14.11
C ILE A 532 12.98 -0.10 15.47
N LEU A 533 12.47 -0.94 16.38
CA LEU A 533 13.07 -1.16 17.69
C LEU A 533 14.46 -1.79 17.57
N TYR A 534 14.62 -2.77 16.67
CA TYR A 534 15.92 -3.35 16.36
C TYR A 534 16.91 -2.28 15.90
N GLU A 535 16.50 -1.44 14.94
CA GLU A 535 17.35 -0.37 14.42
C GLU A 535 17.69 0.69 15.50
N LEU A 536 16.74 1.04 16.36
CA LEU A 536 16.96 2.01 17.44
C LEU A 536 18.05 1.53 18.42
N VAL A 537 18.04 0.26 18.80
CA VAL A 537 18.97 -0.27 19.82
C VAL A 537 20.29 -0.77 19.25
N THR A 538 20.36 -1.08 17.94
CA THR A 538 21.59 -1.62 17.32
C THR A 538 22.26 -0.64 16.37
N GLY A 539 21.56 0.39 15.89
CA GLY A 539 22.00 1.27 14.81
C GLY A 539 22.04 0.58 13.43
N ARG A 540 21.52 -0.64 13.30
CA ARG A 540 21.55 -1.44 12.06
C ARG A 540 20.18 -2.03 11.76
N LEU A 541 19.93 -2.34 10.49
CA LEU A 541 18.72 -3.07 10.08
C LEU A 541 18.88 -4.57 10.31
N PRO A 542 17.82 -5.32 10.68
CA PRO A 542 17.89 -6.75 10.91
C PRO A 542 18.07 -7.58 9.64
N PHE A 543 17.75 -7.03 8.48
CA PHE A 543 17.89 -7.67 7.17
C PHE A 543 18.52 -6.71 6.18
N THR A 544 19.64 -7.11 5.59
CA THR A 544 20.41 -6.36 4.60
C THR A 544 20.77 -7.26 3.43
N GLY A 545 21.13 -6.68 2.30
CA GLY A 545 21.55 -7.39 1.09
C GLY A 545 21.88 -6.42 -0.04
N ASP A 546 22.55 -6.91 -1.09
CA ASP A 546 23.01 -6.11 -2.23
C ASP A 546 21.87 -5.79 -3.23
N SER A 547 20.71 -6.43 -3.07
CA SER A 547 19.55 -6.23 -3.93
C SER A 547 18.23 -6.28 -3.15
N MET A 548 17.18 -5.62 -3.68
CA MET A 548 15.83 -5.67 -3.15
C MET A 548 15.29 -7.11 -3.04
N VAL A 549 15.69 -7.98 -3.96
CA VAL A 549 15.30 -9.40 -3.98
C VAL A 549 15.96 -10.14 -2.83
N GLU A 550 17.24 -9.91 -2.59
CA GLU A 550 17.97 -10.54 -1.49
C GLU A 550 17.45 -10.09 -0.12
N ILE A 551 17.17 -8.81 0.03
CA ILE A 551 16.55 -8.25 1.25
C ILE A 551 15.18 -8.89 1.46
N GLY A 552 14.33 -8.94 0.43
CA GLY A 552 13.01 -9.58 0.50
C GLY A 552 13.08 -11.07 0.84
N MET A 553 14.04 -11.80 0.27
CA MET A 553 14.30 -13.21 0.64
C MET A 553 14.78 -13.32 2.09
N GLY A 554 15.65 -12.43 2.56
CA GLY A 554 16.09 -12.36 3.94
C GLY A 554 14.92 -12.16 4.90
N ILE A 555 14.04 -11.21 4.58
CA ILE A 555 12.82 -10.93 5.35
C ILE A 555 11.91 -12.17 5.38
N ALA A 556 11.74 -12.86 4.27
CA ALA A 556 10.85 -14.01 4.19
C ALA A 556 11.42 -15.27 4.86
N THR A 557 12.75 -15.47 4.88
CA THR A 557 13.34 -16.79 5.20
C THR A 557 14.42 -16.78 6.27
N LYS A 558 15.23 -15.70 6.43
CA LYS A 558 16.36 -15.67 7.36
C LYS A 558 15.91 -15.23 8.75
N ALA A 559 16.40 -15.89 9.81
CA ALA A 559 16.26 -15.35 11.16
C ALA A 559 17.14 -14.09 11.30
N PRO A 560 16.65 -13.04 12.01
CA PRO A 560 17.49 -11.88 12.29
C PRO A 560 18.58 -12.23 13.30
N GLU A 561 19.71 -11.55 13.25
CA GLU A 561 20.71 -11.60 14.30
C GLU A 561 20.13 -11.08 15.62
N ARG A 562 20.55 -11.61 16.76
CA ARG A 562 20.06 -11.15 18.05
C ARG A 562 20.55 -9.72 18.31
N PRO A 563 19.69 -8.79 18.74
CA PRO A 563 20.11 -7.41 19.07
C PRO A 563 21.29 -7.37 20.05
N GLY A 564 21.26 -8.20 21.10
CA GLY A 564 22.32 -8.28 22.10
C GLY A 564 23.66 -8.82 21.57
N ALA A 565 23.69 -9.51 20.43
CA ALA A 565 24.93 -9.91 19.76
C ALA A 565 25.56 -8.72 19.00
N VAL A 566 24.75 -7.76 18.54
CA VAL A 566 25.19 -6.55 17.84
C VAL A 566 25.53 -5.42 18.83
N ASN A 567 24.68 -5.23 19.82
CA ASN A 567 24.86 -4.28 20.92
C ASN A 567 24.54 -4.96 22.25
N PRO A 568 25.52 -5.27 23.11
CA PRO A 568 25.31 -5.99 24.38
C PRO A 568 24.25 -5.35 25.28
N ASP A 569 24.13 -4.01 25.28
CA ASP A 569 23.15 -3.30 26.10
C ASP A 569 21.70 -3.62 25.68
N ALA A 570 21.50 -4.02 24.42
CA ALA A 570 20.19 -4.39 23.89
C ALA A 570 19.74 -5.83 24.28
N GLN A 571 20.61 -6.65 24.87
CA GLN A 571 20.32 -8.05 25.24
C GLN A 571 19.00 -8.24 26.00
N PRO A 572 18.59 -7.38 26.94
CA PRO A 572 17.31 -7.53 27.63
C PRO A 572 16.07 -7.42 26.73
N LEU A 573 16.20 -6.79 25.58
CA LEU A 573 15.11 -6.63 24.59
C LEU A 573 15.10 -7.74 23.52
N ASP A 574 16.08 -8.66 23.50
CA ASP A 574 16.18 -9.72 22.49
C ASP A 574 14.86 -10.48 22.32
N GLY A 575 14.28 -10.96 23.42
CA GLY A 575 13.04 -11.74 23.37
C GLY A 575 11.85 -10.98 22.79
N ILE A 576 11.73 -9.70 23.14
CA ILE A 576 10.65 -8.83 22.66
C ILE A 576 10.81 -8.54 21.18
N ILE A 577 12.01 -8.14 20.75
CA ILE A 577 12.32 -7.79 19.35
C ILE A 577 12.16 -9.03 18.45
N LEU A 578 12.75 -10.16 18.83
CA LEU A 578 12.68 -11.39 18.05
C LEU A 578 11.24 -11.91 17.92
N LYS A 579 10.42 -11.76 18.96
CA LYS A 579 8.99 -12.09 18.91
C LYS A 579 8.20 -11.20 17.94
N CYS A 580 8.53 -9.90 17.82
CA CYS A 580 7.96 -9.04 16.78
C CYS A 580 8.40 -9.50 15.38
N LEU A 581 9.62 -10.01 15.23
CA LEU A 581 10.24 -10.42 13.96
C LEU A 581 10.03 -11.92 13.62
N GLU A 582 9.05 -12.59 14.25
CA GLU A 582 8.63 -13.93 13.87
C GLU A 582 8.03 -13.93 12.46
N LYS A 583 8.45 -14.90 11.62
CA LYS A 583 8.01 -14.96 10.21
C LYS A 583 6.53 -15.32 10.09
N ASP A 584 6.06 -16.22 10.94
CA ASP A 584 4.65 -16.54 11.09
C ASP A 584 3.97 -15.47 11.95
N SER A 585 3.06 -14.70 11.36
CA SER A 585 2.32 -13.66 12.08
C SER A 585 1.53 -14.20 13.29
N ALA A 586 1.17 -15.51 13.31
CA ALA A 586 0.51 -16.14 14.45
C ALA A 586 1.42 -16.29 15.69
N ARG A 587 2.74 -16.26 15.50
CA ARG A 587 3.73 -16.34 16.59
C ARG A 587 4.16 -14.98 17.12
N ARG A 588 3.81 -13.88 16.42
CA ARG A 588 4.07 -12.51 16.89
C ARG A 588 3.14 -12.16 18.04
N TYR A 589 3.33 -10.98 18.60
CA TYR A 589 2.29 -10.36 19.41
C TYR A 589 0.99 -10.25 18.58
N GLN A 590 -0.17 -10.53 19.19
CA GLN A 590 -1.43 -10.49 18.50
C GLN A 590 -2.06 -9.08 18.53
N SER A 591 -1.61 -8.23 19.45
CA SER A 591 -1.97 -6.82 19.52
C SER A 591 -0.77 -5.95 19.92
N VAL A 592 -0.82 -4.68 19.58
CA VAL A 592 0.18 -3.70 20.05
C VAL A 592 0.10 -3.48 21.57
N ALA A 593 -1.05 -3.78 22.18
CA ALA A 593 -1.21 -3.72 23.64
C ALA A 593 -0.40 -4.80 24.37
N ASP A 594 -0.29 -6.02 23.78
CA ASP A 594 0.53 -7.09 24.34
C ASP A 594 2.03 -6.75 24.24
N LEU A 595 2.47 -6.18 23.11
CA LEU A 595 3.83 -5.67 22.95
C LEU A 595 4.13 -4.56 23.97
N GLN A 596 3.23 -3.60 24.10
CA GLN A 596 3.35 -2.49 25.05
C GLN A 596 3.50 -2.99 26.50
N LYS A 597 2.75 -4.02 26.88
CA LYS A 597 2.80 -4.63 28.19
C LYS A 597 4.18 -5.27 28.49
N ASP A 598 4.76 -5.99 27.52
CA ASP A 598 6.08 -6.62 27.71
C ASP A 598 7.20 -5.56 27.76
N LEU A 599 7.12 -4.50 26.93
CA LEU A 599 8.06 -3.35 27.00
C LEU A 599 7.94 -2.62 28.34
N ALA A 600 6.73 -2.41 28.83
CA ALA A 600 6.52 -1.79 30.13
C ALA A 600 7.05 -2.65 31.30
N ALA A 601 6.93 -3.97 31.21
CA ALA A 601 7.52 -4.89 32.19
C ALA A 601 9.05 -4.79 32.20
N TYR A 602 9.66 -4.75 31.01
CA TYR A 602 11.11 -4.51 30.89
C TYR A 602 11.53 -3.18 31.56
N LEU A 603 10.87 -2.07 31.20
CA LEU A 603 11.20 -0.75 31.76
C LEU A 603 10.98 -0.68 33.29
N LYS A 604 9.92 -1.31 33.82
CA LYS A 604 9.69 -1.39 35.26
C LYS A 604 10.86 -2.09 35.97
N ILE A 605 11.38 -3.18 35.41
CA ILE A 605 12.53 -3.88 36.01
C ILE A 605 13.79 -3.01 35.96
N SER A 606 14.09 -2.40 34.81
CA SER A 606 15.25 -1.52 34.63
C SER A 606 15.20 -0.33 35.58
N TYR A 607 14.08 0.40 35.61
CA TYR A 607 13.94 1.59 36.46
C TYR A 607 13.86 1.28 37.96
N LEU A 608 13.31 0.12 38.37
CA LEU A 608 13.37 -0.29 39.76
C LEU A 608 14.80 -0.61 40.23
N GLY A 609 15.62 -1.20 39.36
CA GLY A 609 17.06 -1.39 39.60
C GLY A 609 17.75 -0.03 39.80
N SER A 610 17.61 0.85 38.83
CA SER A 610 18.22 2.20 38.87
C SER A 610 17.71 3.05 40.05
N LEU A 611 16.42 2.93 40.40
CA LEU A 611 15.85 3.57 41.57
C LEU A 611 16.53 3.11 42.88
N LYS A 612 16.70 1.78 43.01
CA LYS A 612 17.37 1.21 44.18
C LYS A 612 18.81 1.75 44.30
N ASP A 613 19.54 1.80 43.20
CA ASP A 613 20.92 2.32 43.18
C ASP A 613 20.96 3.80 43.54
N SER A 614 20.04 4.63 42.99
CA SER A 614 19.96 6.05 43.28
C SER A 614 19.62 6.32 44.77
N ILE A 615 18.76 5.51 45.37
CA ILE A 615 18.44 5.59 46.82
C ILE A 615 19.68 5.22 47.65
N GLN A 616 20.43 4.20 47.30
CA GLN A 616 21.68 3.85 47.99
C GLN A 616 22.73 4.95 47.94
N LEU A 617 22.78 5.64 46.78
CA LEU A 617 23.68 6.78 46.59
C LEU A 617 23.16 8.12 47.20
N ASN A 618 21.96 8.09 47.79
CA ASN A 618 21.26 9.27 48.32
C ASN A 618 21.03 10.37 47.25
N ASP A 619 20.89 9.97 45.99
CA ASP A 619 20.62 10.87 44.87
C ASP A 619 19.11 11.06 44.74
N LEU A 620 18.56 12.07 45.42
CA LEU A 620 17.13 12.35 45.45
C LEU A 620 16.58 12.74 44.08
N SER A 621 17.37 13.46 43.27
CA SER A 621 16.92 13.90 41.92
C SER A 621 16.75 12.72 40.99
N ARG A 622 17.73 11.80 40.94
CA ARG A 622 17.60 10.57 40.18
C ARG A 622 16.49 9.65 40.72
N SER A 623 16.33 9.59 42.06
CA SER A 623 15.24 8.80 42.63
C SER A 623 13.87 9.37 42.23
N ALA A 624 13.69 10.69 42.25
CA ALA A 624 12.46 11.32 41.74
C ALA A 624 12.25 11.07 40.25
N TYR A 625 13.30 11.13 39.44
CA TYR A 625 13.26 10.82 38.00
C TYR A 625 12.72 9.40 37.73
N TYR A 626 13.32 8.39 38.36
CA TYR A 626 12.88 7.00 38.15
C TYR A 626 11.47 6.74 38.69
N CYS A 627 11.08 7.35 39.81
CA CYS A 627 9.70 7.26 40.30
C CYS A 627 8.71 7.89 39.30
N GLY A 628 9.03 9.03 38.70
CA GLY A 628 8.22 9.67 37.70
C GLY A 628 8.00 8.78 36.47
N ASP A 629 9.06 8.18 35.95
CA ASP A 629 8.97 7.26 34.80
C ASP A 629 8.15 5.99 35.16
N LEU A 630 8.31 5.45 36.38
CA LEU A 630 7.49 4.32 36.86
C LEU A 630 5.99 4.67 36.99
N VAL A 631 5.66 5.88 37.45
CA VAL A 631 4.27 6.40 37.41
C VAL A 631 3.75 6.41 36.00
N LEU A 632 4.47 7.05 35.08
CA LEU A 632 4.06 7.24 33.70
C LEU A 632 3.85 5.90 32.98
N ILE A 633 4.78 4.96 33.10
CA ILE A 633 4.67 3.62 32.52
C ILE A 633 3.44 2.89 33.07
N SER A 634 3.25 2.94 34.39
CA SER A 634 2.12 2.25 35.02
C SER A 634 0.78 2.82 34.56
N MET A 635 0.70 4.17 34.41
CA MET A 635 -0.48 4.83 33.85
C MET A 635 -0.74 4.40 32.40
N LYS A 636 0.27 4.34 31.54
CA LYS A 636 0.15 3.97 30.12
C LYS A 636 -0.35 2.55 29.90
N ILE A 637 -0.04 1.62 30.81
CA ILE A 637 -0.54 0.24 30.74
C ILE A 637 -1.82 0.01 31.54
N GLY A 638 -2.37 1.06 32.16
CA GLY A 638 -3.59 0.98 32.96
C GLY A 638 -3.41 0.36 34.36
N ASP A 639 -2.17 0.19 34.85
CA ASP A 639 -1.88 -0.32 36.19
C ASP A 639 -1.95 0.84 37.21
N LEU A 640 -3.18 1.23 37.54
CA LEU A 640 -3.45 2.37 38.42
C LEU A 640 -2.94 2.17 39.85
N ALA A 641 -2.96 0.94 40.34
CA ALA A 641 -2.45 0.62 41.69
C ALA A 641 -0.94 0.86 41.78
N ALA A 642 -0.18 0.38 40.78
CA ALA A 642 1.25 0.64 40.71
C ALA A 642 1.53 2.13 40.48
N ALA A 643 0.76 2.81 39.60
CA ALA A 643 0.91 4.24 39.36
C ALA A 643 0.73 5.04 40.64
N TYR A 644 -0.30 4.72 41.45
CA TYR A 644 -0.53 5.35 42.75
C TYR A 644 0.64 5.12 43.72
N LYS A 645 1.09 3.87 43.83
CA LYS A 645 2.25 3.53 44.68
C LYS A 645 3.48 4.37 44.34
N TYR A 646 3.86 4.39 43.07
CA TYR A 646 5.05 5.15 42.62
C TYR A 646 4.85 6.68 42.69
N SER A 647 3.61 7.18 42.63
CA SER A 647 3.34 8.60 42.84
C SER A 647 3.63 9.06 44.27
N LEU A 648 3.40 8.20 45.26
CA LEU A 648 3.78 8.45 46.64
C LEU A 648 5.33 8.52 46.82
N ASP A 649 6.03 7.61 46.15
CA ASP A 649 7.50 7.64 46.15
C ASP A 649 8.01 8.89 45.40
N LEU A 650 7.40 9.33 44.30
CA LEU A 650 7.70 10.54 43.57
C LEU A 650 7.57 11.77 44.50
N ILE A 651 6.49 11.90 45.27
CA ILE A 651 6.28 12.98 46.24
C ILE A 651 7.42 12.98 47.28
N ARG A 652 7.81 11.79 47.73
CA ARG A 652 8.87 11.62 48.74
C ARG A 652 10.23 12.19 48.28
N TYR A 653 10.57 11.96 47.00
CA TYR A 653 11.88 12.35 46.47
C TYR A 653 11.87 13.70 45.76
N SER A 654 10.70 14.27 45.41
CA SER A 654 10.57 15.58 44.77
C SER A 654 10.65 16.75 45.73
N ARG A 655 11.02 17.94 45.21
CA ARG A 655 11.15 19.20 45.98
C ARG A 655 10.34 20.33 45.32
N GLY A 656 10.07 21.37 46.09
CA GLY A 656 9.44 22.59 45.58
C GLY A 656 8.11 22.37 44.87
N ASP A 657 7.90 23.09 43.78
CA ASP A 657 6.64 23.03 42.99
C ASP A 657 6.35 21.66 42.42
N VAL A 658 7.40 20.90 42.02
CA VAL A 658 7.26 19.55 41.49
C VAL A 658 6.62 18.60 42.51
N ARG A 659 6.93 18.77 43.81
CA ARG A 659 6.33 17.99 44.88
C ARG A 659 4.84 18.28 45.04
N ALA A 660 4.43 19.55 44.90
CA ALA A 660 3.01 19.92 44.95
C ALA A 660 2.24 19.37 43.76
N GLU A 661 2.82 19.45 42.56
CA GLU A 661 2.25 18.89 41.34
C GLU A 661 2.14 17.34 41.41
N ALA A 662 3.15 16.68 41.94
CA ALA A 662 3.16 15.22 42.18
C ALA A 662 2.08 14.81 43.20
N GLN A 663 1.84 15.63 44.25
CA GLN A 663 0.78 15.39 45.21
C GLN A 663 -0.62 15.47 44.52
N GLU A 664 -0.84 16.52 43.74
CA GLU A 664 -2.11 16.67 43.03
C GLU A 664 -2.33 15.52 42.03
N LEU A 665 -1.29 15.08 41.31
CA LEU A 665 -1.34 13.91 40.43
C LEU A 665 -1.70 12.65 41.20
N SER A 666 -1.06 12.42 42.35
CA SER A 666 -1.29 11.27 43.22
C SER A 666 -2.74 11.22 43.70
N ASP A 667 -3.30 12.34 44.11
CA ASP A 667 -4.69 12.45 44.60
C ASP A 667 -5.69 12.14 43.45
N GLN A 668 -5.39 12.60 42.24
CA GLN A 668 -6.20 12.29 41.05
C GLN A 668 -6.11 10.81 40.68
N ILE A 669 -4.94 10.18 40.75
CA ILE A 669 -4.77 8.74 40.52
C ILE A 669 -5.51 7.95 41.59
N ARG A 670 -5.37 8.33 42.88
CA ARG A 670 -6.08 7.69 44.00
C ARG A 670 -7.58 7.67 43.82
N SER A 671 -8.18 8.82 43.46
CA SER A 671 -9.61 8.92 43.21
C SER A 671 -10.07 7.93 42.11
N ARG A 672 -9.25 7.70 41.07
CA ARG A 672 -9.55 6.75 40.01
C ARG A 672 -9.42 5.29 40.46
N VAL A 673 -8.43 4.98 41.30
CA VAL A 673 -8.28 3.66 41.90
C VAL A 673 -9.50 3.32 42.76
N GLU A 674 -9.96 4.27 43.57
CA GLU A 674 -11.13 4.11 44.45
C GLU A 674 -12.43 3.93 43.66
N MET A 675 -12.60 4.66 42.55
CA MET A 675 -13.76 4.55 41.67
C MET A 675 -13.77 3.32 40.75
N LYS A 676 -12.72 2.51 40.77
CA LYS A 676 -12.49 1.37 39.82
C LYS A 676 -12.68 1.78 38.34
N ALA A 677 -12.31 3.00 37.99
CA ALA A 677 -12.45 3.53 36.65
C ALA A 677 -11.49 2.83 35.69
N GLY A 678 -11.99 2.29 34.58
CA GLY A 678 -11.21 1.47 33.65
C GLY A 678 -10.18 2.27 32.82
N ASP A 679 -10.60 3.43 32.26
CA ASP A 679 -9.77 4.22 31.35
C ASP A 679 -9.30 5.54 32.01
N LEU A 680 -8.02 5.86 31.79
CA LEU A 680 -7.42 7.12 32.24
C LEU A 680 -7.71 8.24 31.22
N PRO A 681 -8.10 9.44 31.69
CA PRO A 681 -8.17 10.61 30.83
C PRO A 681 -6.77 10.91 30.24
N VAL A 682 -6.75 11.28 28.98
CA VAL A 682 -5.52 11.65 28.27
C VAL A 682 -4.82 12.82 28.98
N GLU A 683 -5.62 13.75 29.51
CA GLU A 683 -5.15 14.92 30.25
C GLU A 683 -4.33 14.54 31.49
N LEU A 684 -4.71 13.46 32.19
CA LEU A 684 -4.00 13.00 33.37
C LEU A 684 -2.63 12.39 33.03
N ILE A 685 -2.55 11.66 31.92
CA ILE A 685 -1.29 11.14 31.40
C ILE A 685 -0.37 12.30 30.97
N GLN A 686 -0.92 13.32 30.29
CA GLN A 686 -0.19 14.52 29.88
C GLN A 686 0.35 15.27 31.09
N LYS A 687 -0.45 15.40 32.15
CA LYS A 687 0.00 16.01 33.41
C LYS A 687 1.18 15.25 34.02
N ALA A 688 1.10 13.93 34.07
CA ALA A 688 2.20 13.08 34.52
C ALA A 688 3.49 13.30 33.71
N GLU A 689 3.38 13.39 32.39
CA GLU A 689 4.53 13.63 31.50
C GLU A 689 5.16 15.00 31.73
N VAL A 690 4.36 16.04 31.93
CA VAL A 690 4.88 17.38 32.27
C VAL A 690 5.67 17.35 33.59
N ILE A 691 5.14 16.67 34.59
CA ILE A 691 5.80 16.50 35.88
C ILE A 691 7.13 15.73 35.71
N VAL A 692 7.11 14.61 34.98
CA VAL A 692 8.32 13.83 34.70
C VAL A 692 9.34 14.64 33.92
N HIS A 693 8.92 15.46 32.96
CA HIS A 693 9.83 16.33 32.22
C HIS A 693 10.46 17.37 33.15
N ARG A 694 9.72 18.01 34.08
CA ARG A 694 10.26 18.93 35.05
C ARG A 694 11.24 18.28 36.03
N VAL A 695 10.93 17.05 36.45
CA VAL A 695 11.87 16.25 37.28
C VAL A 695 13.20 16.02 36.57
N ARG A 696 13.15 15.80 35.23
CA ARG A 696 14.37 15.63 34.43
C ARG A 696 15.23 16.89 34.31
N LEU A 697 14.63 18.06 34.48
CA LEU A 697 15.32 19.36 34.41
C LEU A 697 15.88 19.83 35.76
N GLN A 698 15.48 19.19 36.88
CA GLN A 698 16.01 19.39 38.22
C GLN A 698 17.20 18.46 38.51
#